data_626cbb8971a5100398bcd10a0ae8293c
#
_entry.id   626cbb8971a5100398bcd10a0ae8293c
#
_cell.length_a   1.000
_cell.length_b   1.000
_cell.length_c   1.000
_cell.angle_alpha   90.00
_cell.angle_beta   90.00
_cell.angle_gamma   90.00
#
_symmetry.space_group_name_H-M   'P 1'
#
loop_
_entity.id
_entity.type
_entity.pdbx_description
1 polymer ?
#
loop_
_entity_poly.entity_id
_entity_poly.type
_entity_poly.pdbx_seq_one_letter_code
_entity_poly.pdbx_strand_id
1 'polypeptide(L)'
;MILFKLAVKNIKRSIKDYAIYFFTLVLGVAIFYVFNAIGSQTVMLNVSKSTYEIINLMINMLSGVSVFVSFILGFLIIYASRFLIKRRNKEFGIYLTLGMSKKKVSLILFIETLLIGLISLVIGLGLGTILSQFMSVLVANMFEADMTKFQFVFSTSACIKCLIYFGVMYLLVMLFNTVIINKCKLIDLLQANKKSEKVKLKNTWLCIIIFIISSITLGYAYYLVTGNVGRIESYSDILIPIILGSLSTFFLFFSLSGLVLKIVKSIKNYYYKGLNSFILRQVSSKINTMVFSMTIICLMLFVTICVLSSALSIKNSMIANLNELVPVDVQLVKSISLSRNSSIDSIRLDGNYSTIDTLKNINYDLSNFKEYTEYKLYHSNLTFADTLGTDLDMIKSKYKFLTYDSLENIMSISDYNKIAKLYNMPTYALNDNQYMIIADYQSMINIRNISLNSGNSININGTDYIPKYDKCVDGFVDISSNHVNIGIIILPDNAVNDLELAYDGVLANYNANSKTEREKIDAELSDITGNMWNVSSYINFNSKINIANASIGLGALVTFIGLYLGIIFLISSAAILALKELSESSDNRERYMMLRKLGADDKMINRALFRQIGIFFMFPLLLAIIHSVFGIKFCVNILSMFGKEKLASSIIMTAIFLTFIYGGYFLITYLCSKNIIKE
;
A
#
# COMPACT_ATOMS: atom_id res chain seq x y z
N MET A 1 -5.12 48.82 1.74
CA MET A 1 -4.67 48.95 0.34
C MET A 1 -3.13 48.90 0.21
N ILE A 2 -2.35 49.67 0.99
CA ILE A 2 -0.86 49.73 0.90
C ILE A 2 -0.22 48.35 1.18
N LEU A 3 -0.62 47.63 2.25
CA LEU A 3 -0.08 46.30 2.60
C LEU A 3 -0.33 45.25 1.52
N PHE A 4 -1.49 45.26 0.86
CA PHE A 4 -1.80 44.41 -0.25
C PHE A 4 -0.92 44.67 -1.48
N LYS A 5 -0.74 45.96 -1.87
CA LYS A 5 0.18 46.34 -2.96
C LYS A 5 1.62 45.89 -2.66
N LEU A 6 2.03 46.01 -1.39
CA LEU A 6 3.36 45.58 -0.96
C LEU A 6 3.51 44.06 -1.07
N ALA A 7 2.52 43.28 -0.63
CA ALA A 7 2.51 41.86 -0.74
C ALA A 7 2.60 41.37 -2.20
N VAL A 8 1.81 41.92 -3.11
CA VAL A 8 1.86 41.60 -4.55
C VAL A 8 3.22 41.97 -5.16
N LYS A 9 3.80 43.13 -4.78
CA LYS A 9 5.13 43.51 -5.26
C LYS A 9 6.22 42.58 -4.76
N ASN A 10 6.12 42.11 -3.52
CA ASN A 10 7.03 41.15 -2.92
C ASN A 10 6.97 39.80 -3.64
N ILE A 11 5.76 39.27 -3.94
CA ILE A 11 5.59 38.03 -4.69
C ILE A 11 6.26 38.12 -6.06
N LYS A 12 6.00 39.20 -6.82
CA LYS A 12 6.61 39.44 -8.14
C LYS A 12 8.14 39.50 -8.09
N ARG A 13 8.70 40.13 -7.06
CA ARG A 13 10.16 40.26 -6.89
C ARG A 13 10.83 38.94 -6.50
N SER A 14 10.16 38.12 -5.70
CA SER A 14 10.70 36.87 -5.14
C SER A 14 10.10 35.63 -5.79
N ILE A 15 9.59 35.73 -7.02
CA ILE A 15 8.87 34.60 -7.69
C ILE A 15 9.70 33.33 -7.77
N LYS A 16 11.02 33.45 -7.96
CA LYS A 16 11.95 32.30 -7.96
C LYS A 16 12.01 31.59 -6.61
N ASP A 17 11.85 32.31 -5.52
CA ASP A 17 11.90 31.83 -4.15
C ASP A 17 10.64 31.04 -3.80
N TYR A 18 9.53 31.44 -4.40
CA TYR A 18 8.23 30.80 -4.23
C TYR A 18 8.00 29.61 -5.18
N ALA A 19 8.80 29.48 -6.24
CA ALA A 19 8.53 28.54 -7.34
C ALA A 19 8.34 27.09 -6.87
N ILE A 20 9.24 26.57 -6.04
CA ILE A 20 9.14 25.18 -5.56
C ILE A 20 7.97 25.01 -4.58
N TYR A 21 7.77 26.00 -3.70
CA TYR A 21 6.60 26.02 -2.81
C TYR A 21 5.31 26.00 -3.61
N PHE A 22 5.20 26.88 -4.58
CA PHE A 22 4.07 27.00 -5.50
C PHE A 22 3.83 25.69 -6.27
N PHE A 23 4.89 25.14 -6.88
CA PHE A 23 4.82 23.88 -7.63
C PHE A 23 4.37 22.71 -6.76
N THR A 24 4.90 22.61 -5.54
CA THR A 24 4.49 21.58 -4.58
C THR A 24 3.03 21.69 -4.19
N LEU A 25 2.52 22.91 -3.97
CA LEU A 25 1.11 23.15 -3.69
C LEU A 25 0.22 22.78 -4.88
N VAL A 26 0.60 23.20 -6.09
CA VAL A 26 -0.13 22.89 -7.32
C VAL A 26 -0.24 21.38 -7.51
N LEU A 27 0.87 20.64 -7.36
CA LEU A 27 0.86 19.19 -7.44
C LEU A 27 0.03 18.53 -6.34
N GLY A 28 0.13 19.03 -5.11
CA GLY A 28 -0.67 18.52 -3.99
C GLY A 28 -2.18 18.67 -4.25
N VAL A 29 -2.62 19.84 -4.71
CA VAL A 29 -4.01 20.09 -5.10
C VAL A 29 -4.44 19.22 -6.26
N ALA A 30 -3.62 19.15 -7.32
CA ALA A 30 -3.93 18.38 -8.51
C ALA A 30 -4.13 16.91 -8.19
N ILE A 31 -3.23 16.30 -7.43
CA ILE A 31 -3.32 14.88 -7.05
C ILE A 31 -4.50 14.65 -6.12
N PHE A 32 -4.72 15.52 -5.14
CA PHE A 32 -5.87 15.42 -4.24
C PHE A 32 -7.18 15.47 -5.03
N TYR A 33 -7.30 16.36 -6.02
CA TYR A 33 -8.46 16.43 -6.90
C TYR A 33 -8.62 15.14 -7.73
N VAL A 34 -7.56 14.67 -8.39
CA VAL A 34 -7.57 13.48 -9.25
C VAL A 34 -8.17 12.28 -8.52
N PHE A 35 -7.67 11.97 -7.32
CA PHE A 35 -8.15 10.80 -6.58
C PHE A 35 -9.55 10.97 -5.99
N ASN A 36 -9.95 12.20 -5.63
CA ASN A 36 -11.31 12.45 -5.17
C ASN A 36 -12.35 12.58 -6.32
N ALA A 37 -11.90 12.78 -7.56
CA ALA A 37 -12.75 12.83 -8.74
C ALA A 37 -13.14 11.44 -9.29
N ILE A 38 -12.47 10.37 -8.89
CA ILE A 38 -12.69 8.99 -9.37
C ILE A 38 -14.17 8.61 -9.26
N GLY A 39 -14.83 8.91 -8.14
CA GLY A 39 -16.25 8.59 -7.94
C GLY A 39 -17.19 9.21 -8.96
N SER A 40 -16.93 10.44 -9.40
CA SER A 40 -17.75 11.10 -10.42
C SER A 40 -17.50 10.54 -11.82
N GLN A 41 -16.35 9.95 -12.06
CA GLN A 41 -15.98 9.36 -13.35
C GLN A 41 -16.53 7.94 -13.49
N THR A 42 -16.56 7.16 -12.42
CA THR A 42 -17.07 5.79 -12.41
C THR A 42 -18.60 5.72 -12.54
N VAL A 43 -19.32 6.76 -12.13
CA VAL A 43 -20.78 6.86 -12.33
C VAL A 43 -21.15 6.88 -13.83
N MET A 44 -20.25 7.34 -14.70
CA MET A 44 -20.46 7.36 -16.15
C MET A 44 -20.19 6.00 -16.83
N LEU A 45 -19.65 5.03 -16.12
CA LEU A 45 -19.39 3.69 -16.63
C LEU A 45 -20.65 2.83 -16.43
N ASN A 46 -21.13 2.19 -17.50
CA ASN A 46 -22.17 1.17 -17.40
C ASN A 46 -21.54 -0.11 -16.82
N VAL A 47 -21.53 -0.22 -15.50
CA VAL A 47 -20.99 -1.36 -14.76
C VAL A 47 -22.10 -2.18 -14.13
N SER A 48 -21.84 -3.45 -13.85
CA SER A 48 -22.76 -4.34 -13.14
C SER A 48 -23.06 -3.82 -11.73
N LYS A 49 -24.18 -4.25 -11.13
CA LYS A 49 -24.59 -3.86 -9.77
C LYS A 49 -23.49 -4.20 -8.74
N SER A 50 -22.87 -5.36 -8.84
CA SER A 50 -21.77 -5.79 -7.96
C SER A 50 -20.53 -4.90 -8.10
N THR A 51 -20.16 -4.54 -9.31
CA THR A 51 -19.04 -3.61 -9.57
C THR A 51 -19.36 -2.22 -9.00
N TYR A 52 -20.59 -1.76 -9.08
CA TYR A 52 -21.03 -0.47 -8.51
C TYR A 52 -20.89 -0.45 -6.97
N GLU A 53 -21.23 -1.53 -6.28
CA GLU A 53 -21.05 -1.65 -4.83
C GLU A 53 -19.58 -1.57 -4.43
N ILE A 54 -18.69 -2.24 -5.16
CA ILE A 54 -17.24 -2.17 -4.94
C ILE A 54 -16.69 -0.76 -5.20
N ILE A 55 -17.18 -0.09 -6.24
CA ILE A 55 -16.83 1.30 -6.53
C ILE A 55 -17.25 2.23 -5.38
N ASN A 56 -18.45 2.06 -4.82
CA ASN A 56 -18.88 2.83 -3.66
C ASN A 56 -18.03 2.57 -2.41
N LEU A 57 -17.65 1.33 -2.17
CA LEU A 57 -16.71 0.99 -1.11
C LEU A 57 -15.35 1.69 -1.32
N MET A 58 -14.85 1.67 -2.55
CA MET A 58 -13.61 2.36 -2.93
C MET A 58 -13.69 3.87 -2.67
N ILE A 59 -14.79 4.52 -3.07
CA ILE A 59 -15.01 5.96 -2.84
C ILE A 59 -15.01 6.30 -1.35
N ASN A 60 -15.65 5.48 -0.52
CA ASN A 60 -15.71 5.66 0.92
C ASN A 60 -14.34 5.51 1.56
N MET A 61 -13.57 4.48 1.18
CA MET A 61 -12.21 4.28 1.64
C MET A 61 -11.27 5.41 1.19
N LEU A 62 -11.34 5.83 -0.08
CA LEU A 62 -10.56 6.97 -0.58
C LEU A 62 -10.90 8.28 0.15
N SER A 63 -12.15 8.45 0.57
CA SER A 63 -12.54 9.62 1.39
C SER A 63 -11.83 9.60 2.75
N GLY A 64 -11.76 8.45 3.44
CA GLY A 64 -10.99 8.29 4.67
C GLY A 64 -9.49 8.53 4.47
N VAL A 65 -8.91 7.94 3.42
CA VAL A 65 -7.51 8.16 3.04
C VAL A 65 -7.24 9.65 2.73
N SER A 66 -8.19 10.36 2.11
CA SER A 66 -8.05 11.80 1.80
C SER A 66 -7.93 12.67 3.05
N VAL A 67 -8.57 12.31 4.16
CA VAL A 67 -8.37 12.98 5.46
C VAL A 67 -6.92 12.83 5.90
N PHE A 68 -6.38 11.63 5.87
CA PHE A 68 -4.99 11.35 6.25
C PHE A 68 -4.00 12.08 5.33
N VAL A 69 -4.23 12.05 4.02
CA VAL A 69 -3.44 12.77 3.02
C VAL A 69 -3.46 14.28 3.28
N SER A 70 -4.60 14.84 3.67
CA SER A 70 -4.70 16.27 4.01
C SER A 70 -3.80 16.66 5.18
N PHE A 71 -3.65 15.79 6.18
CA PHE A 71 -2.69 16.00 7.28
C PHE A 71 -1.25 16.09 6.77
N ILE A 72 -0.85 15.19 5.87
CA ILE A 72 0.50 15.16 5.29
C ILE A 72 0.76 16.42 4.48
N LEU A 73 -0.20 16.81 3.63
CA LEU A 73 -0.10 18.03 2.83
C LEU A 73 -0.10 19.28 3.72
N GLY A 74 -0.90 19.30 4.78
CA GLY A 74 -0.88 20.37 5.77
C GLY A 74 0.47 20.52 6.45
N PHE A 75 1.09 19.41 6.86
CA PHE A 75 2.44 19.41 7.41
C PHE A 75 3.48 19.92 6.39
N LEU A 76 3.37 19.49 5.14
CA LEU A 76 4.23 19.96 4.05
C LEU A 76 4.10 21.47 3.84
N ILE A 77 2.88 22.01 3.86
CA ILE A 77 2.61 23.45 3.69
C ILE A 77 3.20 24.25 4.86
N ILE A 78 3.04 23.77 6.11
CA ILE A 78 3.66 24.37 7.29
C ILE A 78 5.19 24.40 7.16
N TYR A 79 5.78 23.29 6.74
CA TYR A 79 7.23 23.17 6.56
C TYR A 79 7.73 24.14 5.48
N ALA A 80 7.05 24.20 4.35
CA ALA A 80 7.37 25.09 3.24
C ALA A 80 7.19 26.58 3.61
N SER A 81 6.14 26.89 4.36
CA SER A 81 5.91 28.25 4.86
C SER A 81 7.01 28.71 5.84
N ARG A 82 7.46 27.81 6.73
CA ARG A 82 8.58 28.08 7.64
C ARG A 82 9.88 28.40 6.89
N PHE A 83 10.11 27.68 5.78
CA PHE A 83 11.22 27.96 4.88
C PHE A 83 11.16 29.39 4.31
N LEU A 84 10.00 29.79 3.77
CA LEU A 84 9.81 31.14 3.22
C LEU A 84 10.03 32.24 4.27
N ILE A 85 9.53 32.03 5.49
CA ILE A 85 9.76 32.99 6.60
C ILE A 85 11.26 33.12 6.87
N LYS A 86 11.99 32.00 6.99
CA LYS A 86 13.45 32.02 7.24
C LYS A 86 14.21 32.78 6.17
N ARG A 87 13.86 32.58 4.90
CA ARG A 87 14.53 33.26 3.77
C ARG A 87 14.32 34.78 3.78
N ARG A 88 13.16 35.22 4.26
CA ARG A 88 12.79 36.64 4.28
C ARG A 88 13.01 37.33 5.63
N ASN A 89 13.67 36.63 6.57
CA ASN A 89 13.95 37.18 7.88
C ASN A 89 14.60 38.57 7.86
N LYS A 90 15.56 38.80 6.92
CA LYS A 90 16.23 40.09 6.77
C LYS A 90 15.27 41.19 6.32
N GLU A 91 14.37 40.91 5.38
CA GLU A 91 13.34 41.86 4.94
C GLU A 91 12.39 42.22 6.09
N PHE A 92 11.94 41.20 6.86
CA PHE A 92 11.12 41.45 8.05
C PHE A 92 11.84 42.23 9.12
N GLY A 93 13.14 41.99 9.30
CA GLY A 93 14.00 42.81 10.17
C GLY A 93 14.02 44.27 9.73
N ILE A 94 14.20 44.57 8.44
CA ILE A 94 14.18 45.91 7.88
C ILE A 94 12.80 46.57 8.09
N TYR A 95 11.69 45.88 7.85
CA TYR A 95 10.35 46.43 8.09
C TYR A 95 10.13 46.81 9.56
N LEU A 96 10.59 45.99 10.50
CA LEU A 96 10.52 46.28 11.92
C LEU A 96 11.40 47.46 12.33
N THR A 97 12.60 47.57 11.73
CA THR A 97 13.52 48.71 11.97
C THR A 97 12.93 50.04 11.44
N LEU A 98 12.17 49.99 10.34
CA LEU A 98 11.44 51.12 9.78
C LEU A 98 10.15 51.46 10.55
N GLY A 99 9.91 50.86 11.73
CA GLY A 99 8.78 51.16 12.60
C GLY A 99 7.50 50.39 12.32
N MET A 100 7.54 49.36 11.46
CA MET A 100 6.38 48.48 11.26
C MET A 100 6.16 47.59 12.48
N SER A 101 4.93 47.51 12.96
CA SER A 101 4.60 46.59 14.05
C SER A 101 4.64 45.15 13.60
N LYS A 102 4.96 44.19 14.49
CA LYS A 102 4.95 42.75 14.22
C LYS A 102 3.63 42.27 13.63
N LYS A 103 2.49 42.83 14.07
CA LYS A 103 1.15 42.53 13.53
C LYS A 103 1.03 42.87 12.04
N LYS A 104 1.58 44.03 11.60
CA LYS A 104 1.57 44.45 10.19
C LYS A 104 2.47 43.55 9.34
N VAL A 105 3.65 43.14 9.83
CA VAL A 105 4.55 42.22 9.14
C VAL A 105 3.89 40.83 9.00
N SER A 106 3.24 40.33 10.07
CA SER A 106 2.47 39.09 10.03
C SER A 106 1.32 39.16 9.02
N LEU A 107 0.62 40.30 8.92
CA LEU A 107 -0.47 40.48 7.96
C LEU A 107 0.04 40.51 6.50
N ILE A 108 1.22 41.08 6.23
CA ILE A 108 1.83 41.02 4.89
C ILE A 108 2.10 39.54 4.52
N LEU A 109 2.73 38.79 5.40
CA LEU A 109 3.00 37.35 5.16
C LEU A 109 1.71 36.55 4.97
N PHE A 110 0.68 36.87 5.75
CA PHE A 110 -0.65 36.27 5.62
C PHE A 110 -1.23 36.48 4.21
N ILE A 111 -1.21 37.75 3.74
CA ILE A 111 -1.71 38.10 2.39
C ILE A 111 -0.89 37.42 1.30
N GLU A 112 0.43 37.38 1.43
CA GLU A 112 1.32 36.70 0.47
C GLU A 112 1.06 35.19 0.38
N THR A 113 1.01 34.51 1.53
CA THR A 113 0.73 33.06 1.56
C THR A 113 -0.67 32.76 1.07
N LEU A 114 -1.67 33.58 1.39
CA LEU A 114 -3.04 33.45 0.90
C LEU A 114 -3.11 33.59 -0.62
N LEU A 115 -2.47 34.61 -1.19
CA LEU A 115 -2.47 34.83 -2.65
C LEU A 115 -1.79 33.68 -3.40
N ILE A 116 -0.65 33.22 -2.93
CA ILE A 116 0.06 32.08 -3.53
C ILE A 116 -0.80 30.83 -3.39
N GLY A 117 -1.43 30.63 -2.24
CA GLY A 117 -2.34 29.51 -2.01
C GLY A 117 -3.54 29.51 -2.96
N LEU A 118 -4.20 30.64 -3.14
CA LEU A 118 -5.33 30.78 -4.06
C LEU A 118 -4.92 30.52 -5.52
N ILE A 119 -3.80 31.09 -5.96
CA ILE A 119 -3.29 30.87 -7.31
C ILE A 119 -2.91 29.40 -7.51
N SER A 120 -2.25 28.77 -6.50
CA SER A 120 -1.91 27.34 -6.54
C SER A 120 -3.15 26.47 -6.57
N LEU A 121 -4.21 26.85 -5.85
CA LEU A 121 -5.49 26.12 -5.83
C LEU A 121 -6.16 26.16 -7.21
N VAL A 122 -6.26 27.33 -7.83
CA VAL A 122 -6.87 27.48 -9.16
C VAL A 122 -6.11 26.70 -10.22
N ILE A 123 -4.78 26.87 -10.27
CA ILE A 123 -3.93 26.15 -11.24
C ILE A 123 -3.91 24.65 -10.94
N GLY A 124 -3.85 24.25 -9.66
CA GLY A 124 -3.90 22.86 -9.23
C GLY A 124 -5.22 22.18 -9.57
N LEU A 125 -6.35 22.84 -9.40
CA LEU A 125 -7.66 22.36 -9.84
C LEU A 125 -7.73 22.20 -11.36
N GLY A 126 -7.22 23.17 -12.11
CA GLY A 126 -7.15 23.08 -13.58
C GLY A 126 -6.30 21.90 -14.07
N LEU A 127 -5.09 21.77 -13.53
CA LEU A 127 -4.23 20.62 -13.83
C LEU A 127 -4.83 19.30 -13.34
N GLY A 128 -5.44 19.30 -12.15
CA GLY A 128 -6.11 18.14 -11.58
C GLY A 128 -7.26 17.66 -12.46
N THR A 129 -8.06 18.60 -13.00
CA THR A 129 -9.15 18.28 -13.93
C THR A 129 -8.63 17.64 -15.21
N ILE A 130 -7.54 18.13 -15.79
CA ILE A 130 -6.92 17.54 -16.97
C ILE A 130 -6.35 16.16 -16.64
N LEU A 131 -5.59 16.03 -15.56
CA LEU A 131 -5.01 14.75 -15.14
C LEU A 131 -6.07 13.72 -14.75
N SER A 132 -7.21 14.15 -14.23
CA SER A 132 -8.32 13.25 -13.87
C SER A 132 -8.93 12.56 -15.09
N GLN A 133 -8.88 13.16 -16.29
CA GLN A 133 -9.33 12.50 -17.51
C GLN A 133 -8.41 11.32 -17.90
N PHE A 134 -7.10 11.46 -17.74
CA PHE A 134 -6.17 10.34 -17.94
C PHE A 134 -6.42 9.23 -16.91
N MET A 135 -6.71 9.62 -15.67
CA MET A 135 -7.05 8.65 -14.61
C MET A 135 -8.38 7.95 -14.92
N SER A 136 -9.36 8.63 -15.52
CA SER A 136 -10.62 8.03 -15.97
C SER A 136 -10.40 6.91 -16.99
N VAL A 137 -9.50 7.12 -17.96
CA VAL A 137 -9.10 6.09 -18.94
C VAL A 137 -8.46 4.89 -18.22
N LEU A 138 -7.60 5.14 -17.26
CA LEU A 138 -6.95 4.09 -16.49
C LEU A 138 -7.97 3.30 -15.65
N VAL A 139 -8.92 4.00 -15.01
CA VAL A 139 -10.03 3.40 -14.25
C VAL A 139 -10.89 2.53 -15.16
N ALA A 140 -11.32 3.05 -16.31
CA ALA A 140 -12.14 2.30 -17.27
C ALA A 140 -11.44 1.02 -17.75
N ASN A 141 -10.15 1.09 -18.06
CA ASN A 141 -9.35 -0.09 -18.43
C ASN A 141 -9.21 -1.08 -17.26
N MET A 142 -9.16 -0.61 -16.01
CA MET A 142 -9.07 -1.50 -14.85
C MET A 142 -10.36 -2.23 -14.54
N PHE A 143 -11.52 -1.63 -14.84
CA PHE A 143 -12.83 -2.23 -14.65
C PHE A 143 -13.41 -2.85 -15.95
N GLU A 144 -12.58 -2.96 -17.00
CA GLU A 144 -13.00 -3.45 -18.33
C GLU A 144 -14.27 -2.79 -18.86
N ALA A 145 -14.45 -1.51 -18.53
CA ALA A 145 -15.65 -0.75 -18.85
C ALA A 145 -15.65 -0.26 -20.31
N ASP A 146 -16.84 -0.09 -20.90
CA ASP A 146 -17.01 0.39 -22.26
C ASP A 146 -16.58 1.86 -22.41
N MET A 147 -15.49 2.08 -23.15
CA MET A 147 -14.92 3.40 -23.44
C MET A 147 -15.66 4.20 -24.51
N THR A 148 -16.64 3.61 -25.20
CA THR A 148 -17.33 4.29 -26.31
C THR A 148 -18.14 5.51 -25.86
N LYS A 149 -18.46 5.59 -24.55
CA LYS A 149 -19.22 6.67 -23.92
C LYS A 149 -18.36 7.65 -23.10
N PHE A 150 -17.04 7.65 -23.33
CA PHE A 150 -16.15 8.57 -22.61
C PHE A 150 -16.58 10.03 -22.81
N GLN A 151 -16.77 10.75 -21.70
CA GLN A 151 -17.08 12.17 -21.69
C GLN A 151 -16.14 12.90 -20.73
N PHE A 152 -15.83 14.16 -21.06
CA PHE A 152 -15.06 15.02 -20.16
C PHE A 152 -15.93 15.37 -18.94
N VAL A 153 -15.49 14.91 -17.75
CA VAL A 153 -16.23 15.11 -16.49
C VAL A 153 -15.48 16.02 -15.56
N PHE A 154 -16.11 17.11 -15.14
CA PHE A 154 -15.66 17.94 -14.03
C PHE A 154 -16.36 17.49 -12.74
N SER A 155 -15.57 17.06 -11.73
CA SER A 155 -16.12 16.64 -10.45
C SER A 155 -16.32 17.82 -9.51
N THR A 156 -17.56 18.29 -9.39
CA THR A 156 -17.93 19.35 -8.42
C THR A 156 -17.68 18.90 -6.99
N SER A 157 -17.95 17.62 -6.66
CA SER A 157 -17.68 17.03 -5.34
C SER A 157 -16.20 17.08 -4.97
N ALA A 158 -15.31 16.67 -5.89
CA ALA A 158 -13.86 16.74 -5.68
C ALA A 158 -13.39 18.19 -5.53
N CYS A 159 -13.93 19.10 -6.32
CA CYS A 159 -13.62 20.54 -6.23
C CYS A 159 -13.98 21.10 -4.84
N ILE A 160 -15.18 20.82 -4.35
CA ILE A 160 -15.64 21.24 -3.02
C ILE A 160 -14.76 20.65 -1.92
N LYS A 161 -14.43 19.35 -1.99
CA LYS A 161 -13.48 18.71 -1.07
C LYS A 161 -12.13 19.42 -1.08
N CYS A 162 -11.57 19.72 -2.26
CA CYS A 162 -10.31 20.49 -2.36
C CYS A 162 -10.42 21.85 -1.67
N LEU A 163 -11.48 22.61 -1.93
CA LEU A 163 -11.70 23.92 -1.32
C LEU A 163 -11.76 23.83 0.21
N ILE A 164 -12.50 22.86 0.75
CA ILE A 164 -12.65 22.69 2.20
C ILE A 164 -11.31 22.29 2.84
N TYR A 165 -10.68 21.20 2.36
CA TYR A 165 -9.45 20.67 2.97
C TYR A 165 -8.30 21.65 2.87
N PHE A 166 -8.08 22.26 1.68
CA PHE A 166 -7.04 23.28 1.52
C PHE A 166 -7.37 24.56 2.27
N GLY A 167 -8.63 24.96 2.37
CA GLY A 167 -9.08 26.08 3.19
C GLY A 167 -8.72 25.89 4.66
N VAL A 168 -9.04 24.75 5.24
CA VAL A 168 -8.71 24.40 6.63
C VAL A 168 -7.19 24.35 6.84
N MET A 169 -6.44 23.69 5.92
CA MET A 169 -4.98 23.62 6.01
C MET A 169 -4.35 25.02 5.95
N TYR A 170 -4.82 25.89 5.06
CA TYR A 170 -4.32 27.27 4.98
C TYR A 170 -4.60 28.09 6.22
N LEU A 171 -5.78 27.96 6.83
CA LEU A 171 -6.09 28.60 8.09
C LEU A 171 -5.13 28.17 9.19
N LEU A 172 -4.85 26.87 9.32
CA LEU A 172 -3.88 26.34 10.29
C LEU A 172 -2.46 26.87 10.03
N VAL A 173 -2.02 26.90 8.77
CA VAL A 173 -0.71 27.46 8.39
C VAL A 173 -0.60 28.93 8.74
N MET A 174 -1.64 29.71 8.48
CA MET A 174 -1.67 31.15 8.79
C MET A 174 -1.58 31.42 10.29
N LEU A 175 -2.30 30.63 11.12
CA LEU A 175 -2.19 30.68 12.59
C LEU A 175 -0.76 30.37 13.03
N PHE A 176 -0.16 29.32 12.49
CA PHE A 176 1.20 28.91 12.80
C PHE A 176 2.25 29.97 12.42
N ASN A 177 2.13 30.59 11.24
CA ASN A 177 3.00 31.65 10.78
C ASN A 177 2.92 32.89 11.68
N THR A 178 1.72 33.25 12.11
CA THR A 178 1.50 34.36 13.03
C THR A 178 2.20 34.12 14.38
N VAL A 179 2.12 32.93 14.92
CA VAL A 179 2.80 32.55 16.17
C VAL A 179 4.33 32.63 16.00
N ILE A 180 4.87 32.13 14.88
CA ILE A 180 6.33 32.19 14.63
C ILE A 180 6.83 33.63 14.59
N ILE A 181 6.20 34.51 13.81
CA ILE A 181 6.65 35.90 13.68
C ILE A 181 6.57 36.66 15.00
N ASN A 182 5.51 36.44 15.78
CA ASN A 182 5.35 37.09 17.09
C ASN A 182 6.47 36.68 18.08
N LYS A 183 7.01 35.46 17.97
CA LYS A 183 8.10 34.98 18.82
C LYS A 183 9.50 35.44 18.35
N CYS A 184 9.67 35.90 17.10
CA CYS A 184 10.96 36.36 16.60
C CYS A 184 11.42 37.67 17.26
N LYS A 185 12.70 37.72 17.66
CA LYS A 185 13.36 38.94 18.12
C LYS A 185 13.96 39.72 16.95
N LEU A 186 13.92 41.05 16.96
CA LEU A 186 14.45 41.91 15.89
C LEU A 186 15.93 41.61 15.56
N ILE A 187 16.75 41.44 16.61
CA ILE A 187 18.17 41.12 16.46
C ILE A 187 18.41 39.76 15.76
N ASP A 188 17.55 38.77 16.02
CA ASP A 188 17.64 37.45 15.41
C ASP A 188 17.29 37.51 13.92
N LEU A 189 16.34 38.40 13.52
CA LEU A 189 15.94 38.62 12.14
C LEU A 189 17.05 39.33 11.33
N LEU A 190 17.66 40.38 11.90
CA LEU A 190 18.70 41.13 11.22
C LEU A 190 20.03 40.36 11.10
N GLN A 191 20.34 39.51 12.09
CA GLN A 191 21.58 38.72 12.12
C GLN A 191 21.39 37.31 11.60
N ALA A 192 20.23 36.95 11.04
CA ALA A 192 19.93 35.58 10.58
C ALA A 192 20.99 35.01 9.65
N ASN A 193 21.54 35.84 8.74
CA ASN A 193 22.60 35.42 7.79
C ASN A 193 24.01 35.30 8.43
N LYS A 194 24.23 35.94 9.58
CA LYS A 194 25.53 35.90 10.27
C LYS A 194 25.64 34.83 11.33
N LYS A 195 24.50 34.29 11.80
CA LYS A 195 24.46 33.16 12.73
C LYS A 195 24.74 31.88 11.94
N SER A 196 26.03 31.49 11.83
CA SER A 196 26.34 30.11 11.48
C SER A 196 25.79 29.19 12.57
N GLU A 197 25.04 28.16 12.17
CA GLU A 197 24.61 27.14 13.11
C GLU A 197 25.87 26.59 13.81
N LYS A 198 25.92 26.74 15.13
CA LYS A 198 27.06 26.21 15.93
C LYS A 198 27.06 24.70 15.77
N VAL A 199 27.97 24.18 14.96
CA VAL A 199 28.19 22.74 14.83
C VAL A 199 28.80 22.25 16.14
N LYS A 200 27.98 21.69 17.03
CA LYS A 200 28.52 20.95 18.18
C LYS A 200 29.13 19.66 17.60
N LEU A 201 30.46 19.60 17.61
CA LEU A 201 31.19 18.37 17.29
C LEU A 201 30.78 17.29 18.31
N LYS A 202 30.15 16.25 17.83
CA LYS A 202 29.75 15.11 18.66
C LYS A 202 30.99 14.25 18.97
N ASN A 203 31.02 13.69 20.17
CA ASN A 203 32.05 12.72 20.51
C ASN A 203 31.96 11.51 19.58
N THR A 204 33.04 11.22 18.85
CA THR A 204 33.06 10.17 17.83
C THR A 204 32.86 8.78 18.43
N TRP A 205 33.40 8.51 19.61
CA TRP A 205 33.22 7.23 20.29
C TRP A 205 31.75 7.00 20.64
N LEU A 206 31.07 8.02 21.15
CA LEU A 206 29.64 7.97 21.40
C LEU A 206 28.83 7.70 20.12
N CYS A 207 29.21 8.33 19.00
CA CYS A 207 28.56 8.07 17.71
C CYS A 207 28.79 6.63 17.22
N ILE A 208 29.97 6.02 17.46
CA ILE A 208 30.23 4.61 17.11
C ILE A 208 29.36 3.69 17.94
N ILE A 209 29.27 3.91 19.25
CA ILE A 209 28.46 3.10 20.16
C ILE A 209 26.97 3.19 19.76
N ILE A 210 26.46 4.40 19.54
CA ILE A 210 25.07 4.60 19.11
C ILE A 210 24.81 3.92 17.76
N PHE A 211 25.75 4.01 16.80
CA PHE A 211 25.63 3.36 15.51
C PHE A 211 25.50 1.84 15.63
N ILE A 212 26.36 1.22 16.44
CA ILE A 212 26.34 -0.24 16.66
C ILE A 212 25.01 -0.65 17.32
N ILE A 213 24.62 0.02 18.41
CA ILE A 213 23.36 -0.27 19.12
C ILE A 213 22.17 -0.12 18.18
N SER A 214 22.11 1.00 17.44
CA SER A 214 21.00 1.24 16.49
C SER A 214 20.94 0.19 15.38
N SER A 215 22.10 -0.24 14.88
CA SER A 215 22.18 -1.27 13.84
C SER A 215 21.72 -2.64 14.36
N ILE A 216 22.09 -3.01 15.58
CA ILE A 216 21.63 -4.24 16.24
C ILE A 216 20.12 -4.17 16.50
N THR A 217 19.63 -3.06 17.05
CA THR A 217 18.18 -2.87 17.32
C THR A 217 17.37 -2.90 16.04
N LEU A 218 17.91 -2.32 14.96
CA LEU A 218 17.25 -2.37 13.64
C LEU A 218 17.23 -3.79 13.07
N GLY A 219 18.34 -4.52 13.19
CA GLY A 219 18.42 -5.93 12.80
C GLY A 219 17.43 -6.80 13.58
N TYR A 220 17.27 -6.53 14.87
CA TYR A 220 16.28 -7.19 15.70
C TYR A 220 14.83 -6.85 15.27
N ALA A 221 14.54 -5.58 14.96
CA ALA A 221 13.25 -5.19 14.40
C ALA A 221 12.94 -5.91 13.08
N TYR A 222 13.92 -6.07 12.19
CA TYR A 222 13.77 -6.85 10.97
C TYR A 222 13.51 -8.32 11.23
N TYR A 223 14.23 -8.91 12.19
CA TYR A 223 14.02 -10.29 12.62
C TYR A 223 12.59 -10.51 13.13
N LEU A 224 12.07 -9.62 13.99
CA LEU A 224 10.70 -9.70 14.50
C LEU A 224 9.66 -9.68 13.35
N VAL A 225 9.89 -8.85 12.33
CA VAL A 225 8.97 -8.68 11.19
C VAL A 225 9.03 -9.87 10.22
N THR A 226 10.20 -10.48 10.03
CA THR A 226 10.37 -11.53 9.00
C THR A 226 10.46 -12.96 9.57
N GLY A 227 10.87 -13.12 10.83
CA GLY A 227 11.06 -14.43 11.47
C GLY A 227 9.83 -14.95 12.21
N ASN A 228 8.90 -14.07 12.60
CA ASN A 228 7.75 -14.41 13.45
C ASN A 228 6.39 -14.18 12.78
N VAL A 229 6.30 -14.16 11.47
CA VAL A 229 5.05 -13.81 10.75
C VAL A 229 3.87 -14.73 11.11
N GLY A 230 4.14 -15.99 11.46
CA GLY A 230 3.12 -16.92 11.95
C GLY A 230 2.74 -16.74 13.43
N ARG A 231 3.32 -15.76 14.14
CA ARG A 231 3.14 -15.51 15.57
C ARG A 231 2.61 -14.10 15.86
N ILE A 232 1.88 -13.48 14.96
CA ILE A 232 1.21 -12.21 15.26
C ILE A 232 0.03 -12.54 16.16
N GLU A 233 0.25 -12.41 17.48
CA GLU A 233 -0.72 -12.74 18.51
C GLU A 233 -1.42 -11.48 19.05
N SER A 234 -0.81 -10.31 18.84
CA SER A 234 -1.30 -9.05 19.43
C SER A 234 -0.93 -7.85 18.55
N TYR A 235 -1.66 -6.75 18.72
CA TYR A 235 -1.27 -5.46 18.15
C TYR A 235 0.15 -5.03 18.53
N SER A 236 0.65 -5.47 19.70
CA SER A 236 2.03 -5.22 20.12
C SER A 236 3.06 -5.83 19.19
N ASP A 237 2.78 -6.98 18.58
CA ASP A 237 3.72 -7.67 17.68
C ASP A 237 3.95 -6.90 16.37
N ILE A 238 3.02 -6.02 16.01
CA ILE A 238 3.15 -5.09 14.90
C ILE A 238 3.74 -3.74 15.37
N LEU A 239 3.28 -3.22 16.50
CA LEU A 239 3.69 -1.90 16.98
C LEU A 239 5.13 -1.86 17.47
N ILE A 240 5.60 -2.90 18.16
CA ILE A 240 6.98 -2.96 18.68
C ILE A 240 8.03 -2.85 17.57
N PRO A 241 7.99 -3.65 16.49
CA PRO A 241 8.93 -3.51 15.37
C PRO A 241 8.88 -2.13 14.71
N ILE A 242 7.69 -1.52 14.57
CA ILE A 242 7.53 -0.19 13.99
C ILE A 242 8.21 0.87 14.85
N ILE A 243 8.00 0.83 16.19
CA ILE A 243 8.63 1.75 17.11
C ILE A 243 10.14 1.55 17.15
N LEU A 244 10.62 0.30 17.28
CA LEU A 244 12.05 -0.03 17.28
C LEU A 244 12.70 0.39 15.96
N GLY A 245 12.10 0.07 14.81
CA GLY A 245 12.59 0.46 13.50
C GLY A 245 12.67 1.97 13.32
N SER A 246 11.64 2.70 13.75
CA SER A 246 11.60 4.17 13.65
C SER A 246 12.65 4.84 14.55
N LEU A 247 12.77 4.40 15.80
CA LEU A 247 13.78 4.90 16.73
C LEU A 247 15.21 4.56 16.28
N SER A 248 15.44 3.33 15.83
CA SER A 248 16.74 2.91 15.30
C SER A 248 17.13 3.72 14.08
N THR A 249 16.20 4.01 13.17
CA THR A 249 16.43 4.86 12.00
C THR A 249 16.85 6.27 12.41
N PHE A 250 16.17 6.83 13.42
CA PHE A 250 16.54 8.15 13.96
C PHE A 250 17.96 8.14 14.55
N PHE A 251 18.30 7.17 15.38
CA PHE A 251 19.62 7.08 15.99
C PHE A 251 20.72 6.72 14.99
N LEU A 252 20.41 5.99 13.91
CA LEU A 252 21.32 5.76 12.79
C LEU A 252 21.70 7.09 12.12
N PHE A 253 20.73 7.91 11.72
CA PHE A 253 21.03 9.23 11.13
C PHE A 253 21.74 10.15 12.12
N PHE A 254 21.39 10.07 13.40
CA PHE A 254 22.07 10.83 14.44
C PHE A 254 23.55 10.45 14.57
N SER A 255 23.88 9.18 14.56
CA SER A 255 25.25 8.68 14.69
C SER A 255 26.09 8.91 13.43
N LEU A 256 25.47 8.72 12.24
CA LEU A 256 26.13 8.95 10.95
C LEU A 256 26.61 10.40 10.79
N SER A 257 25.91 11.37 11.40
CA SER A 257 26.34 12.78 11.35
C SER A 257 27.74 13.02 11.91
N GLY A 258 28.19 12.23 12.91
CA GLY A 258 29.52 12.30 13.47
C GLY A 258 30.54 11.38 12.79
N LEU A 259 30.09 10.23 12.27
CA LEU A 259 30.93 9.19 11.69
C LEU A 259 31.39 9.52 10.26
N VAL A 260 30.50 10.02 9.40
CA VAL A 260 30.80 10.28 7.99
C VAL A 260 32.01 11.20 7.84
N LEU A 261 32.11 12.25 8.64
CA LEU A 261 33.23 13.18 8.56
C LEU A 261 34.55 12.49 8.94
N LYS A 262 34.56 11.60 9.95
CA LYS A 262 35.77 10.90 10.41
C LYS A 262 36.20 9.85 9.41
N ILE A 263 35.27 9.05 8.88
CA ILE A 263 35.57 8.00 7.88
C ILE A 263 36.18 8.63 6.64
N VAL A 264 35.58 9.71 6.12
CA VAL A 264 36.09 10.30 4.88
C VAL A 264 37.38 11.08 5.09
N LYS A 265 37.61 11.67 6.29
CA LYS A 265 38.91 12.25 6.64
C LYS A 265 40.04 11.24 6.69
N SER A 266 39.78 9.99 7.01
CA SER A 266 40.80 8.93 7.03
C SER A 266 41.25 8.56 5.62
N ILE A 267 40.43 8.80 4.60
CA ILE A 267 40.78 8.60 3.18
C ILE A 267 41.41 9.89 2.62
N LYS A 268 42.67 10.17 2.97
CA LYS A 268 43.38 11.42 2.66
C LYS A 268 43.34 11.78 1.17
N ASN A 269 43.58 10.82 0.29
CA ASN A 269 43.57 11.02 -1.18
C ASN A 269 42.23 11.49 -1.74
N TYR A 270 41.11 11.09 -1.14
CA TYR A 270 39.79 11.55 -1.52
C TYR A 270 39.42 12.87 -0.88
N TYR A 271 39.78 13.06 0.40
CA TYR A 271 39.40 14.25 1.18
C TYR A 271 40.00 15.53 0.60
N TYR A 272 41.28 15.53 0.21
CA TYR A 272 41.99 16.69 -0.31
C TYR A 272 41.83 16.92 -1.82
N LYS A 273 41.12 16.05 -2.54
CA LYS A 273 40.91 16.19 -3.99
C LYS A 273 39.83 17.22 -4.30
N GLY A 274 40.20 18.36 -4.92
CA GLY A 274 39.30 19.43 -5.35
C GLY A 274 38.49 20.03 -4.19
N LEU A 275 37.16 20.12 -4.34
CA LEU A 275 36.25 20.68 -3.32
C LEU A 275 35.67 19.63 -2.36
N ASN A 276 36.20 18.40 -2.31
CA ASN A 276 35.62 17.34 -1.49
C ASN A 276 35.64 17.68 0.01
N SER A 277 36.69 18.31 0.53
CA SER A 277 36.75 18.75 1.93
C SER A 277 35.66 19.77 2.27
N PHE A 278 35.36 20.68 1.34
CA PHE A 278 34.27 21.64 1.48
C PHE A 278 32.90 20.92 1.48
N ILE A 279 32.66 20.05 0.48
CA ILE A 279 31.41 19.27 0.38
C ILE A 279 31.16 18.49 1.67
N LEU A 280 32.18 17.74 2.14
CA LEU A 280 32.03 16.88 3.30
C LEU A 280 31.77 17.65 4.60
N ARG A 281 32.40 18.82 4.75
CA ARG A 281 32.13 19.69 5.88
C ARG A 281 30.69 20.22 5.85
N GLN A 282 30.19 20.60 4.66
CA GLN A 282 28.80 21.00 4.47
C GLN A 282 27.84 19.83 4.78
N VAL A 283 28.09 18.66 4.21
CA VAL A 283 27.28 17.46 4.42
C VAL A 283 27.21 17.08 5.90
N SER A 284 28.34 17.00 6.58
CA SER A 284 28.38 16.64 8.00
C SER A 284 27.65 17.65 8.91
N SER A 285 27.82 18.95 8.64
CA SER A 285 27.09 20.00 9.36
C SER A 285 25.58 19.85 9.19
N LYS A 286 25.14 19.58 7.95
CA LYS A 286 23.75 19.44 7.58
C LYS A 286 23.09 18.19 8.15
N ILE A 287 23.73 17.00 8.02
CA ILE A 287 23.17 15.77 8.58
C ILE A 287 22.86 15.96 10.06
N ASN A 288 23.72 16.69 10.79
CA ASN A 288 23.51 16.93 12.22
C ASN A 288 22.26 17.75 12.52
N THR A 289 21.92 18.71 11.67
CA THR A 289 20.71 19.58 11.86
C THR A 289 19.45 18.98 11.24
N MET A 290 19.59 17.99 10.37
CA MET A 290 18.50 17.40 9.59
C MET A 290 18.11 15.98 10.01
N VAL A 291 18.68 15.43 11.09
CA VAL A 291 18.40 14.05 11.54
C VAL A 291 16.92 13.72 11.53
N PHE A 292 16.10 14.55 12.15
CA PHE A 292 14.66 14.35 12.24
C PHE A 292 13.97 14.35 10.86
N SER A 293 14.31 15.32 10.02
CA SER A 293 13.73 15.40 8.67
C SER A 293 14.15 14.22 7.80
N MET A 294 15.42 13.80 7.87
CA MET A 294 15.91 12.62 7.14
C MET A 294 15.24 11.33 7.59
N THR A 295 14.97 11.19 8.89
CA THR A 295 14.23 10.05 9.43
C THR A 295 12.82 10.00 8.86
N ILE A 296 12.07 11.12 8.92
CA ILE A 296 10.72 11.19 8.37
C ILE A 296 10.72 10.87 6.87
N ILE A 297 11.63 11.47 6.09
CA ILE A 297 11.73 11.24 4.65
C ILE A 297 12.05 9.77 4.35
N CYS A 298 12.99 9.16 5.09
CA CYS A 298 13.33 7.76 4.96
C CYS A 298 12.12 6.86 5.21
N LEU A 299 11.39 7.10 6.30
CA LEU A 299 10.19 6.33 6.64
C LEU A 299 9.06 6.54 5.63
N MET A 300 8.85 7.77 5.14
CA MET A 300 7.88 8.04 4.08
C MET A 300 8.23 7.32 2.77
N LEU A 301 9.50 7.34 2.36
CA LEU A 301 9.97 6.61 1.18
C LEU A 301 9.84 5.10 1.36
N PHE A 302 10.18 4.58 2.55
CA PHE A 302 9.99 3.16 2.92
C PHE A 302 8.53 2.74 2.76
N VAL A 303 7.59 3.47 3.38
CA VAL A 303 6.15 3.19 3.28
C VAL A 303 5.69 3.28 1.83
N THR A 304 6.16 4.29 1.07
CA THR A 304 5.85 4.42 -0.37
C THR A 304 6.24 3.18 -1.14
N ILE A 305 7.49 2.71 -0.98
CA ILE A 305 7.99 1.53 -1.71
C ILE A 305 7.19 0.29 -1.34
N CYS A 306 6.91 0.08 -0.04
CA CYS A 306 6.13 -1.07 0.43
C CYS A 306 4.69 -1.03 -0.10
N VAL A 307 3.99 0.10 0.06
CA VAL A 307 2.58 0.24 -0.33
C VAL A 307 2.40 0.09 -1.84
N LEU A 308 3.23 0.77 -2.65
CA LEU A 308 3.14 0.67 -4.12
C LEU A 308 3.46 -0.74 -4.61
N SER A 309 4.54 -1.34 -4.11
CA SER A 309 4.95 -2.69 -4.55
C SER A 309 3.91 -3.73 -4.15
N SER A 310 3.37 -3.66 -2.92
CA SER A 310 2.37 -4.60 -2.43
C SER A 310 1.03 -4.43 -3.15
N ALA A 311 0.56 -3.20 -3.34
CA ALA A 311 -0.71 -2.94 -4.02
C ALA A 311 -0.71 -3.44 -5.48
N LEU A 312 0.39 -3.17 -6.21
CA LEU A 312 0.54 -3.67 -7.58
C LEU A 312 0.71 -5.19 -7.62
N SER A 313 1.38 -5.79 -6.62
CA SER A 313 1.55 -7.25 -6.54
C SER A 313 0.21 -7.94 -6.29
N ILE A 314 -0.59 -7.46 -5.34
CA ILE A 314 -1.93 -8.01 -5.04
C ILE A 314 -2.81 -7.99 -6.29
N LYS A 315 -2.90 -6.84 -6.98
CA LYS A 315 -3.66 -6.74 -8.23
C LYS A 315 -3.24 -7.79 -9.26
N ASN A 316 -1.91 -7.91 -9.48
CA ASN A 316 -1.38 -8.83 -10.47
C ASN A 316 -1.62 -10.29 -10.09
N SER A 317 -1.52 -10.62 -8.79
CA SER A 317 -1.80 -11.96 -8.28
C SER A 317 -3.28 -12.30 -8.40
N MET A 318 -4.18 -11.38 -8.05
CA MET A 318 -5.63 -11.63 -8.16
C MET A 318 -6.05 -11.92 -9.60
N ILE A 319 -5.47 -11.22 -10.59
CA ILE A 319 -5.73 -11.49 -12.02
C ILE A 319 -5.15 -12.85 -12.44
N ALA A 320 -3.95 -13.20 -11.96
CA ALA A 320 -3.35 -14.50 -12.26
C ALA A 320 -4.16 -15.66 -11.68
N ASN A 321 -4.58 -15.53 -10.42
CA ASN A 321 -5.37 -16.52 -9.71
C ASN A 321 -6.73 -16.82 -10.39
N LEU A 322 -7.36 -15.82 -11.05
CA LEU A 322 -8.60 -16.06 -11.79
C LEU A 322 -8.45 -17.12 -12.87
N ASN A 323 -7.30 -17.18 -13.54
CA ASN A 323 -7.04 -18.18 -14.56
C ASN A 323 -6.72 -19.56 -14.00
N GLU A 324 -6.19 -19.64 -12.81
CA GLU A 324 -5.75 -20.86 -12.15
C GLU A 324 -6.84 -21.47 -11.26
N LEU A 325 -7.47 -20.63 -10.41
CA LEU A 325 -8.39 -21.07 -9.36
C LEU A 325 -9.87 -21.02 -9.77
N VAL A 326 -10.19 -20.57 -11.00
CA VAL A 326 -11.56 -20.53 -11.51
C VAL A 326 -11.66 -21.22 -12.87
N PRO A 327 -11.44 -22.55 -12.92
CA PRO A 327 -11.41 -23.30 -14.17
C PRO A 327 -12.78 -23.55 -14.80
N VAL A 328 -13.88 -23.38 -14.04
CA VAL A 328 -15.27 -23.58 -14.49
C VAL A 328 -16.07 -22.28 -14.40
N ASP A 329 -17.25 -22.24 -15.07
CA ASP A 329 -18.07 -21.05 -15.12
C ASP A 329 -18.88 -20.83 -13.84
N VAL A 330 -19.30 -21.92 -13.14
CA VAL A 330 -20.15 -21.82 -11.95
C VAL A 330 -19.91 -22.99 -10.98
N GLN A 331 -20.03 -22.66 -9.70
CA GLN A 331 -20.13 -23.59 -8.59
C GLN A 331 -21.39 -23.31 -7.78
N LEU A 332 -22.14 -24.34 -7.50
CA LEU A 332 -23.29 -24.33 -6.60
C LEU A 332 -22.98 -25.28 -5.45
N VAL A 333 -23.12 -24.81 -4.22
CA VAL A 333 -22.88 -25.62 -3.01
C VAL A 333 -24.08 -25.53 -2.10
N LYS A 334 -24.77 -26.64 -1.92
CA LYS A 334 -25.90 -26.77 -1.02
C LYS A 334 -25.42 -27.26 0.33
N SER A 335 -25.78 -26.57 1.40
CA SER A 335 -25.52 -27.02 2.77
C SER A 335 -26.67 -27.97 3.20
N ILE A 336 -26.39 -29.24 3.19
CA ILE A 336 -27.37 -30.29 3.56
C ILE A 336 -27.67 -30.24 5.05
N SER A 337 -26.66 -30.07 5.89
CA SER A 337 -26.82 -30.02 7.34
C SER A 337 -27.65 -28.80 7.79
N LEU A 338 -27.42 -27.62 7.21
CA LEU A 338 -28.23 -26.43 7.47
C LEU A 338 -29.67 -26.62 6.95
N SER A 339 -29.84 -27.23 5.79
CA SER A 339 -31.17 -27.46 5.20
C SER A 339 -31.99 -28.39 6.07
N ARG A 340 -31.44 -29.55 6.49
CA ARG A 340 -32.14 -30.52 7.34
C ARG A 340 -32.50 -30.00 8.72
N ASN A 341 -31.68 -29.12 9.28
CA ASN A 341 -31.88 -28.49 10.60
C ASN A 341 -32.68 -27.17 10.54
N SER A 342 -33.19 -26.79 9.37
CA SER A 342 -33.96 -25.55 9.21
C SER A 342 -35.33 -25.65 9.92
N SER A 343 -35.72 -24.53 10.52
CA SER A 343 -37.11 -24.35 11.05
C SER A 343 -38.17 -24.15 9.94
N ILE A 344 -37.73 -23.88 8.72
CA ILE A 344 -38.58 -23.68 7.54
C ILE A 344 -38.82 -25.03 6.87
N ASP A 345 -40.06 -25.50 6.83
CA ASP A 345 -40.42 -26.82 6.31
C ASP A 345 -39.99 -27.08 4.87
N SER A 346 -40.13 -26.05 4.00
CA SER A 346 -39.69 -26.18 2.60
C SER A 346 -38.20 -26.44 2.47
N ILE A 347 -37.37 -25.74 3.26
CA ILE A 347 -35.92 -25.92 3.27
C ILE A 347 -35.55 -27.28 3.87
N ARG A 348 -36.24 -27.70 4.95
CA ARG A 348 -36.02 -28.97 5.59
C ARG A 348 -36.32 -30.14 4.66
N LEU A 349 -37.39 -30.10 3.90
CA LEU A 349 -37.76 -31.10 2.90
C LEU A 349 -36.73 -31.11 1.76
N ASP A 350 -36.29 -29.93 1.30
CA ASP A 350 -35.29 -29.81 0.25
C ASP A 350 -33.93 -30.41 0.68
N GLY A 351 -33.61 -30.43 1.98
CA GLY A 351 -32.40 -31.07 2.52
C GLY A 351 -32.24 -32.56 2.21
N ASN A 352 -33.28 -33.22 1.65
CA ASN A 352 -33.22 -34.60 1.20
C ASN A 352 -32.86 -34.75 -0.28
N TYR A 353 -32.84 -33.68 -1.04
CA TYR A 353 -32.51 -33.66 -2.47
C TYR A 353 -31.09 -33.22 -2.73
N SER A 354 -30.46 -33.71 -3.80
CA SER A 354 -29.19 -33.19 -4.31
C SER A 354 -29.36 -31.77 -4.87
N THR A 355 -28.28 -31.05 -5.08
CA THR A 355 -28.29 -29.72 -5.71
C THR A 355 -28.94 -29.77 -7.09
N ILE A 356 -28.63 -30.77 -7.89
CA ILE A 356 -29.21 -31.00 -9.23
C ILE A 356 -30.71 -31.28 -9.14
N ASP A 357 -31.14 -32.11 -8.18
CA ASP A 357 -32.56 -32.40 -8.03
C ASP A 357 -33.35 -31.19 -7.55
N THR A 358 -32.77 -30.36 -6.69
CA THR A 358 -33.36 -29.08 -6.33
C THR A 358 -33.53 -28.15 -7.54
N LEU A 359 -32.53 -28.06 -8.43
CA LEU A 359 -32.65 -27.30 -9.67
C LEU A 359 -33.76 -27.84 -10.59
N LYS A 360 -33.90 -29.18 -10.72
CA LYS A 360 -34.97 -29.82 -11.48
C LYS A 360 -36.35 -29.52 -10.87
N ASN A 361 -36.49 -29.57 -9.56
CA ASN A 361 -37.76 -29.32 -8.86
C ASN A 361 -38.29 -27.89 -9.06
N ILE A 362 -37.41 -26.95 -9.30
CA ILE A 362 -37.76 -25.56 -9.64
C ILE A 362 -37.88 -25.32 -11.17
N ASN A 363 -37.80 -26.38 -11.97
CA ASN A 363 -37.84 -26.35 -13.43
C ASN A 363 -36.71 -25.53 -14.07
N TYR A 364 -35.52 -25.50 -13.46
CA TYR A 364 -34.34 -24.88 -14.09
C TYR A 364 -33.90 -25.74 -15.30
N ASP A 365 -33.65 -25.07 -16.43
CA ASP A 365 -33.21 -25.73 -17.65
C ASP A 365 -31.75 -26.17 -17.57
N LEU A 366 -31.50 -27.45 -17.26
CA LEU A 366 -30.15 -27.99 -17.19
C LEU A 366 -29.40 -28.03 -18.53
N SER A 367 -30.06 -27.78 -19.67
CA SER A 367 -29.39 -27.63 -20.96
C SER A 367 -28.51 -26.38 -21.04
N ASN A 368 -28.70 -25.43 -20.11
CA ASN A 368 -27.79 -24.30 -19.89
C ASN A 368 -26.39 -24.74 -19.44
N PHE A 369 -26.22 -25.95 -18.93
CA PHE A 369 -24.91 -26.53 -18.63
C PHE A 369 -24.43 -27.39 -19.80
N LYS A 370 -23.27 -27.07 -20.35
CA LYS A 370 -22.58 -27.87 -21.37
C LYS A 370 -22.09 -29.19 -20.78
N GLU A 371 -21.51 -29.08 -19.59
CA GLU A 371 -21.02 -30.22 -18.78
C GLU A 371 -21.10 -29.80 -17.31
N TYR A 372 -21.38 -30.76 -16.45
CA TYR A 372 -21.35 -30.54 -15.00
C TYR A 372 -20.83 -31.79 -14.26
N THR A 373 -20.34 -31.56 -13.05
CA THR A 373 -19.85 -32.61 -12.14
C THR A 373 -20.44 -32.40 -10.75
N GLU A 374 -21.07 -33.42 -10.22
CA GLU A 374 -21.56 -33.45 -8.83
C GLU A 374 -20.46 -33.98 -7.91
N TYR A 375 -20.36 -33.41 -6.71
CA TYR A 375 -19.46 -33.88 -5.66
C TYR A 375 -20.08 -33.70 -4.29
N LYS A 376 -19.58 -34.46 -3.32
CA LYS A 376 -20.08 -34.45 -1.95
C LYS A 376 -18.97 -34.23 -0.95
N LEU A 377 -19.28 -33.44 0.07
CA LEU A 377 -18.43 -33.27 1.24
C LEU A 377 -19.14 -33.81 2.46
N TYR A 378 -18.38 -34.55 3.26
CA TYR A 378 -18.86 -35.21 4.45
C TYR A 378 -18.19 -34.66 5.69
N HIS A 379 -18.89 -34.76 6.83
CA HIS A 379 -18.31 -34.57 8.15
C HIS A 379 -18.31 -35.91 8.91
N SER A 380 -17.33 -36.05 9.77
CA SER A 380 -17.29 -37.02 10.86
C SER A 380 -17.08 -36.27 12.17
N ASN A 381 -16.83 -36.96 13.27
CA ASN A 381 -16.40 -36.33 14.52
C ASN A 381 -14.93 -35.88 14.49
N LEU A 382 -14.23 -36.08 13.38
CA LEU A 382 -12.82 -35.69 13.22
C LEU A 382 -12.65 -34.19 13.17
N THR A 383 -11.87 -33.67 14.11
CA THR A 383 -11.53 -32.23 14.18
C THR A 383 -10.15 -31.96 13.60
N PHE A 384 -9.87 -30.69 13.35
CA PHE A 384 -8.53 -30.24 12.96
C PHE A 384 -7.48 -30.63 14.02
N ALA A 385 -7.83 -30.62 15.32
CA ALA A 385 -6.94 -31.09 16.40
C ALA A 385 -6.56 -32.55 16.23
N ASP A 386 -7.53 -33.39 15.87
CA ASP A 386 -7.30 -34.86 15.73
C ASP A 386 -6.34 -35.14 14.57
N THR A 387 -6.40 -34.36 13.48
CA THR A 387 -5.48 -34.51 12.34
C THR A 387 -4.04 -34.12 12.66
N LEU A 388 -3.82 -33.35 13.69
CA LEU A 388 -2.47 -32.92 14.13
C LEU A 388 -1.83 -33.99 15.05
N GLY A 389 -2.63 -34.90 15.65
CA GLY A 389 -2.16 -36.01 16.42
C GLY A 389 -1.13 -35.64 17.50
N THR A 390 0.01 -36.32 17.49
CA THR A 390 1.09 -36.12 18.49
C THR A 390 1.74 -34.74 18.43
N ASP A 391 1.59 -34.00 17.34
CA ASP A 391 2.19 -32.67 17.13
C ASP A 391 1.30 -31.51 17.62
N LEU A 392 0.07 -31.81 18.09
CA LEU A 392 -0.94 -30.82 18.48
C LEU A 392 -0.44 -29.81 19.51
N ASP A 393 0.17 -30.26 20.60
CA ASP A 393 0.61 -29.37 21.68
C ASP A 393 1.72 -28.41 21.22
N MET A 394 2.65 -28.92 20.43
CA MET A 394 3.70 -28.11 19.82
C MET A 394 3.10 -27.05 18.89
N ILE A 395 2.13 -27.44 18.05
CA ILE A 395 1.46 -26.53 17.09
C ILE A 395 0.61 -25.52 17.84
N LYS A 396 -0.18 -25.92 18.86
CA LYS A 396 -0.96 -25.01 19.73
C LYS A 396 -0.08 -23.98 20.41
N SER A 397 1.09 -24.37 20.90
CA SER A 397 2.03 -23.44 21.53
C SER A 397 2.54 -22.37 20.59
N LYS A 398 2.62 -22.69 19.29
CA LYS A 398 3.14 -21.81 18.22
C LYS A 398 2.05 -20.97 17.55
N TYR A 399 0.83 -21.49 17.42
CA TYR A 399 -0.27 -20.86 16.66
C TYR A 399 -1.53 -20.75 17.53
N LYS A 400 -1.55 -19.82 18.47
CA LYS A 400 -2.57 -19.69 19.52
C LYS A 400 -3.95 -19.25 19.03
N PHE A 401 -4.06 -18.66 17.85
CA PHE A 401 -5.32 -18.12 17.32
C PHE A 401 -6.03 -19.02 16.31
N LEU A 402 -5.49 -20.21 16.05
CA LEU A 402 -6.19 -21.16 15.19
C LEU A 402 -7.36 -21.81 15.97
N THR A 403 -8.45 -22.02 15.27
CA THR A 403 -9.57 -22.83 15.75
C THR A 403 -9.24 -24.30 15.55
N TYR A 404 -9.08 -25.03 16.62
CA TYR A 404 -8.67 -26.44 16.57
C TYR A 404 -9.85 -27.42 16.60
N ASP A 405 -11.00 -26.97 17.08
CA ASP A 405 -12.21 -27.79 17.25
C ASP A 405 -13.12 -27.79 16.00
N SER A 406 -12.66 -27.21 14.89
CA SER A 406 -13.40 -27.23 13.63
C SER A 406 -13.40 -28.65 13.04
N LEU A 407 -14.58 -29.09 12.57
CA LEU A 407 -14.72 -30.34 11.86
C LEU A 407 -13.97 -30.28 10.54
N GLU A 408 -13.36 -31.43 10.17
CA GLU A 408 -12.68 -31.59 8.88
C GLU A 408 -13.68 -31.90 7.77
N ASN A 409 -13.46 -31.29 6.61
CA ASN A 409 -14.17 -31.68 5.39
C ASN A 409 -13.53 -32.93 4.80
N ILE A 410 -14.36 -33.90 4.49
CA ILE A 410 -13.97 -35.22 3.94
C ILE A 410 -14.61 -35.36 2.56
N MET A 411 -13.87 -35.93 1.60
CA MET A 411 -14.35 -36.20 0.25
C MET A 411 -13.90 -37.58 -0.19
N SER A 412 -14.69 -38.25 -1.03
CA SER A 412 -14.29 -39.52 -1.66
C SER A 412 -13.23 -39.27 -2.73
N ILE A 413 -12.34 -40.27 -2.94
CA ILE A 413 -11.31 -40.21 -3.99
C ILE A 413 -11.93 -40.12 -5.39
N SER A 414 -13.07 -40.78 -5.60
CA SER A 414 -13.79 -40.72 -6.88
C SER A 414 -14.33 -39.33 -7.19
N ASP A 415 -14.92 -38.63 -6.20
CA ASP A 415 -15.43 -37.30 -6.40
C ASP A 415 -14.28 -36.28 -6.62
N TYR A 416 -13.18 -36.41 -5.85
CA TYR A 416 -11.99 -35.62 -6.11
C TYR A 416 -11.45 -35.82 -7.54
N ASN A 417 -11.35 -37.06 -7.99
CA ASN A 417 -10.84 -37.35 -9.33
C ASN A 417 -11.75 -36.85 -10.46
N LYS A 418 -13.09 -36.80 -10.24
CA LYS A 418 -14.01 -36.14 -11.19
C LYS A 418 -13.72 -34.67 -11.30
N ILE A 419 -13.54 -33.98 -10.15
CA ILE A 419 -13.17 -32.54 -10.10
C ILE A 419 -11.81 -32.33 -10.73
N ALA A 420 -10.81 -33.13 -10.37
CA ALA A 420 -9.45 -33.01 -10.89
C ALA A 420 -9.41 -33.14 -12.43
N LYS A 421 -10.22 -34.03 -13.02
CA LYS A 421 -10.37 -34.13 -14.48
C LYS A 421 -11.00 -32.88 -15.07
N LEU A 422 -12.07 -32.35 -14.45
CA LEU A 422 -12.74 -31.14 -14.91
C LEU A 422 -11.82 -29.91 -14.83
N TYR A 423 -10.97 -29.85 -13.81
CA TYR A 423 -10.02 -28.75 -13.55
C TYR A 423 -8.67 -28.95 -14.25
N ASN A 424 -8.50 -30.07 -14.95
CA ASN A 424 -7.25 -30.43 -15.59
C ASN A 424 -6.08 -30.58 -14.59
N MET A 425 -6.40 -31.08 -13.38
CA MET A 425 -5.46 -31.39 -12.30
C MET A 425 -5.08 -32.86 -12.26
N PRO A 426 -3.99 -33.25 -11.55
CA PRO A 426 -3.60 -34.62 -11.38
C PRO A 426 -4.66 -35.44 -10.63
N THR A 427 -4.88 -36.66 -11.07
CA THR A 427 -5.73 -37.68 -10.38
C THR A 427 -4.89 -38.59 -9.52
N TYR A 428 -5.48 -39.13 -8.45
CA TYR A 428 -4.79 -39.98 -7.48
C TYR A 428 -5.57 -41.28 -7.23
N ALA A 429 -4.90 -42.26 -6.64
CA ALA A 429 -5.50 -43.49 -6.15
C ALA A 429 -5.12 -43.70 -4.69
N LEU A 430 -6.00 -44.26 -3.88
CA LEU A 430 -5.77 -44.59 -2.47
C LEU A 430 -6.01 -46.06 -2.25
N ASN A 431 -5.25 -46.67 -1.35
CA ASN A 431 -5.57 -47.99 -0.80
C ASN A 431 -6.64 -47.84 0.30
N ASP A 432 -7.30 -48.93 0.67
CA ASP A 432 -8.45 -48.94 1.59
C ASP A 432 -8.16 -48.33 2.97
N ASN A 433 -6.91 -48.28 3.40
CA ASN A 433 -6.48 -47.75 4.70
C ASN A 433 -5.64 -46.45 4.60
N GLN A 434 -5.68 -45.80 3.46
CA GLN A 434 -4.89 -44.57 3.23
C GLN A 434 -5.77 -43.34 3.13
N TYR A 435 -5.20 -42.20 3.53
CA TYR A 435 -5.77 -40.89 3.26
C TYR A 435 -4.74 -39.93 2.65
N MET A 436 -5.20 -38.88 2.02
CA MET A 436 -4.37 -37.72 1.65
C MET A 436 -5.09 -36.41 1.97
N ILE A 437 -4.35 -35.34 2.11
CA ILE A 437 -4.92 -33.98 2.32
C ILE A 437 -4.60 -33.13 1.11
N ILE A 438 -5.63 -32.52 0.51
CA ILE A 438 -5.48 -31.48 -0.51
C ILE A 438 -5.62 -30.12 0.13
N ALA A 439 -4.70 -29.22 -0.18
CA ALA A 439 -4.72 -27.83 0.31
C ALA A 439 -3.97 -26.93 -0.65
N ASP A 440 -4.38 -25.67 -0.74
CA ASP A 440 -3.70 -24.63 -1.54
C ASP A 440 -3.28 -23.41 -0.70
N TYR A 441 -3.75 -23.30 0.54
CA TYR A 441 -3.39 -22.21 1.43
C TYR A 441 -2.06 -22.47 2.14
N GLN A 442 -0.99 -21.80 1.69
CA GLN A 442 0.40 -22.08 2.09
C GLN A 442 0.64 -22.10 3.60
N SER A 443 -0.04 -21.24 4.38
CA SER A 443 0.13 -21.21 5.83
C SER A 443 -0.40 -22.50 6.48
N MET A 444 -1.53 -23.02 6.02
CA MET A 444 -2.11 -24.27 6.52
C MET A 444 -1.36 -25.50 6.01
N ILE A 445 -0.88 -25.46 4.76
CA ILE A 445 0.02 -26.51 4.22
C ILE A 445 1.24 -26.66 5.13
N ASN A 446 1.88 -25.58 5.54
CA ASN A 446 3.05 -25.64 6.42
C ASN A 446 2.74 -26.24 7.79
N ILE A 447 1.54 -26.03 8.32
CA ILE A 447 1.10 -26.58 9.61
C ILE A 447 0.76 -28.08 9.46
N ARG A 448 -0.05 -28.42 8.46
CA ARG A 448 -0.47 -29.81 8.21
C ARG A 448 0.70 -30.73 7.83
N ASN A 449 1.69 -30.19 7.10
CA ASN A 449 2.89 -30.96 6.76
C ASN A 449 3.72 -31.35 7.98
N ILE A 450 3.64 -30.67 9.11
CA ILE A 450 4.30 -31.10 10.36
C ILE A 450 3.74 -32.45 10.79
N SER A 451 2.42 -32.56 10.85
CA SER A 451 1.73 -33.80 11.25
C SER A 451 1.86 -34.91 10.21
N LEU A 452 1.76 -34.57 8.92
CA LEU A 452 1.93 -35.56 7.84
C LEU A 452 3.35 -36.16 7.81
N ASN A 453 4.38 -35.32 8.06
CA ASN A 453 5.77 -35.80 8.17
C ASN A 453 5.99 -36.74 9.37
N SER A 454 5.24 -36.54 10.44
CA SER A 454 5.25 -37.44 11.61
C SER A 454 4.50 -38.77 11.35
N GLY A 455 3.78 -38.86 10.24
CA GLY A 455 3.03 -40.07 9.88
C GLY A 455 1.79 -40.32 10.75
N ASN A 456 1.20 -39.26 11.32
CA ASN A 456 0.04 -39.36 12.20
C ASN A 456 -1.16 -40.00 11.48
N SER A 457 -1.70 -41.07 12.04
CA SER A 457 -2.94 -41.69 11.57
C SER A 457 -4.16 -40.93 12.05
N ILE A 458 -5.24 -40.98 11.30
CA ILE A 458 -6.55 -40.45 11.69
C ILE A 458 -7.52 -41.59 11.90
N ASN A 459 -8.37 -41.48 12.93
CA ASN A 459 -9.41 -42.49 13.21
C ASN A 459 -10.77 -41.96 12.74
N ILE A 460 -11.44 -42.72 11.90
CA ILE A 460 -12.78 -42.41 11.39
C ILE A 460 -13.67 -43.63 11.62
N ASN A 461 -14.70 -43.47 12.46
CA ASN A 461 -15.65 -44.55 12.82
C ASN A 461 -14.98 -45.86 13.26
N GLY A 462 -13.85 -45.75 14.01
CA GLY A 462 -13.12 -46.91 14.53
C GLY A 462 -12.11 -47.52 13.54
N THR A 463 -11.96 -46.95 12.35
CA THR A 463 -10.95 -47.40 11.36
C THR A 463 -9.81 -46.37 11.30
N ASP A 464 -8.58 -46.87 11.39
CA ASP A 464 -7.38 -46.04 11.31
C ASP A 464 -6.90 -45.95 9.86
N TYR A 465 -6.72 -44.70 9.40
CA TYR A 465 -6.17 -44.37 8.09
C TYR A 465 -4.78 -43.74 8.25
N ILE A 466 -3.84 -44.18 7.43
CA ILE A 466 -2.45 -43.65 7.42
C ILE A 466 -2.26 -42.68 6.24
N PRO A 467 -1.42 -41.64 6.39
CA PRO A 467 -1.21 -40.70 5.30
C PRO A 467 -0.45 -41.37 4.15
N LYS A 468 -0.92 -41.22 2.93
CA LYS A 468 -0.23 -41.70 1.74
C LYS A 468 1.00 -40.88 1.42
N TYR A 469 0.97 -39.60 1.68
CA TYR A 469 2.03 -38.63 1.40
C TYR A 469 2.45 -37.94 2.69
N ASP A 470 3.73 -37.59 2.80
CA ASP A 470 4.35 -36.84 3.90
C ASP A 470 4.03 -35.34 3.85
N LYS A 471 3.33 -34.91 2.81
CA LYS A 471 2.93 -33.49 2.58
C LYS A 471 1.54 -33.41 1.99
N CYS A 472 0.88 -32.26 2.22
CA CYS A 472 -0.34 -31.91 1.51
C CYS A 472 -0.11 -31.95 0.00
N VAL A 473 -1.07 -32.44 -0.71
CA VAL A 473 -1.16 -32.36 -2.17
C VAL A 473 -1.74 -31.00 -2.53
N ASP A 474 -1.12 -30.32 -3.48
CA ASP A 474 -1.65 -29.06 -3.98
C ASP A 474 -2.94 -29.29 -4.75
N GLY A 475 -4.02 -28.61 -4.35
CA GLY A 475 -5.33 -28.77 -4.95
C GLY A 475 -6.44 -28.04 -4.21
N PHE A 476 -7.54 -27.82 -4.92
CA PHE A 476 -8.73 -27.14 -4.41
C PHE A 476 -10.00 -27.76 -5.02
N VAL A 477 -11.13 -27.45 -4.39
CA VAL A 477 -12.48 -27.84 -4.84
C VAL A 477 -13.28 -26.58 -5.16
N ASP A 478 -13.26 -25.61 -4.25
CA ASP A 478 -14.05 -24.39 -4.38
C ASP A 478 -13.35 -23.40 -5.32
N ILE A 479 -14.09 -22.87 -6.29
CA ILE A 479 -13.60 -21.79 -7.13
C ILE A 479 -13.49 -20.49 -6.34
N SER A 480 -12.33 -19.85 -6.41
CA SER A 480 -12.03 -18.63 -5.65
C SER A 480 -11.01 -17.75 -6.37
N SER A 481 -10.96 -16.46 -6.05
CA SER A 481 -9.87 -15.56 -6.47
C SER A 481 -8.59 -15.72 -5.65
N ASN A 482 -8.63 -16.51 -4.57
CA ASN A 482 -7.55 -16.65 -3.60
C ASN A 482 -7.34 -18.10 -3.23
N HIS A 483 -6.14 -18.44 -2.79
CA HIS A 483 -5.83 -19.73 -2.18
C HIS A 483 -6.49 -19.82 -0.80
N VAL A 484 -7.63 -20.49 -0.71
CA VAL A 484 -8.45 -20.54 0.52
C VAL A 484 -8.63 -21.95 1.06
N ASN A 485 -8.22 -22.99 0.32
CA ASN A 485 -8.34 -24.37 0.78
C ASN A 485 -7.36 -24.65 1.93
N ILE A 486 -7.90 -24.69 3.14
CA ILE A 486 -7.15 -24.98 4.38
C ILE A 486 -6.85 -26.45 4.59
N GLY A 487 -7.49 -27.32 3.80
CA GLY A 487 -7.33 -28.77 3.81
C GLY A 487 -8.65 -29.51 3.69
N ILE A 488 -8.73 -30.42 2.74
CA ILE A 488 -9.82 -31.40 2.59
C ILE A 488 -9.19 -32.79 2.66
N ILE A 489 -9.73 -33.65 3.50
CA ILE A 489 -9.27 -35.04 3.65
C ILE A 489 -9.91 -35.88 2.56
N ILE A 490 -9.10 -36.54 1.77
CA ILE A 490 -9.56 -37.46 0.73
C ILE A 490 -9.41 -38.89 1.22
N LEU A 491 -10.51 -39.64 1.15
CA LEU A 491 -10.62 -41.03 1.59
C LEU A 491 -11.00 -41.97 0.44
N PRO A 492 -10.77 -43.30 0.56
CA PRO A 492 -11.36 -44.29 -0.32
C PRO A 492 -12.90 -44.22 -0.31
N ASP A 493 -13.53 -44.58 -1.42
CA ASP A 493 -15.00 -44.47 -1.60
C ASP A 493 -15.81 -45.21 -0.56
N ASN A 494 -15.33 -46.41 -0.11
CA ASN A 494 -15.97 -47.19 0.93
C ASN A 494 -15.97 -46.49 2.31
N ALA A 495 -14.99 -45.65 2.58
CA ALA A 495 -14.82 -44.99 3.87
C ALA A 495 -15.83 -43.85 4.13
N VAL A 496 -16.47 -43.32 3.09
CA VAL A 496 -17.41 -42.19 3.22
C VAL A 496 -18.89 -42.61 3.29
N ASN A 497 -19.21 -43.92 3.13
CA ASN A 497 -20.60 -44.38 3.05
C ASN A 497 -21.40 -44.14 4.35
N ASP A 498 -20.75 -44.22 5.51
CA ASP A 498 -21.37 -44.07 6.82
C ASP A 498 -21.14 -42.69 7.44
N LEU A 499 -20.67 -41.72 6.63
CA LEU A 499 -20.41 -40.34 7.09
C LEU A 499 -21.64 -39.44 6.85
N GLU A 500 -21.78 -38.45 7.67
CA GLU A 500 -22.83 -37.43 7.53
C GLU A 500 -22.55 -36.55 6.30
N LEU A 501 -23.50 -36.51 5.36
CA LEU A 501 -23.43 -35.59 4.21
C LEU A 501 -23.61 -34.15 4.68
N ALA A 502 -22.56 -33.33 4.57
CA ALA A 502 -22.55 -31.96 4.98
C ALA A 502 -22.90 -31.00 3.82
N TYR A 503 -22.28 -31.24 2.67
CA TYR A 503 -22.47 -30.41 1.47
C TYR A 503 -22.62 -31.26 0.23
N ASP A 504 -23.53 -30.82 -0.66
CA ASP A 504 -23.71 -31.35 -2.00
C ASP A 504 -23.41 -30.23 -3.01
N GLY A 505 -22.41 -30.45 -3.87
CA GLY A 505 -21.89 -29.43 -4.77
C GLY A 505 -22.01 -29.82 -6.24
N VAL A 506 -22.15 -28.79 -7.08
CA VAL A 506 -22.16 -28.88 -8.55
C VAL A 506 -21.16 -27.89 -9.12
N LEU A 507 -20.31 -28.37 -10.01
CA LEU A 507 -19.40 -27.58 -10.81
C LEU A 507 -19.81 -27.70 -12.27
N ALA A 508 -20.02 -26.58 -12.97
CA ALA A 508 -20.50 -26.59 -14.34
C ALA A 508 -19.86 -25.54 -15.25
N ASN A 509 -19.80 -25.88 -16.53
CA ASN A 509 -19.51 -24.94 -17.61
C ASN A 509 -20.81 -24.58 -18.34
N TYR A 510 -21.03 -23.32 -18.66
CA TYR A 510 -22.21 -22.86 -19.36
C TYR A 510 -22.19 -23.29 -20.84
N ASN A 511 -23.37 -23.65 -21.34
CA ASN A 511 -23.60 -23.90 -22.76
C ASN A 511 -23.89 -22.59 -23.49
N ALA A 512 -22.86 -21.75 -23.65
CA ALA A 512 -22.97 -20.42 -24.21
C ALA A 512 -21.89 -20.18 -25.28
N ASN A 513 -22.28 -19.63 -26.41
CA ASN A 513 -21.39 -19.32 -27.54
C ASN A 513 -20.87 -17.88 -27.53
N SER A 514 -21.49 -17.01 -26.70
CA SER A 514 -21.11 -15.61 -26.59
C SER A 514 -20.98 -15.16 -25.11
N LYS A 515 -20.27 -14.06 -24.88
CA LYS A 515 -20.18 -13.43 -23.55
C LYS A 515 -21.55 -13.03 -23.02
N THR A 516 -22.40 -12.46 -23.86
CA THR A 516 -23.77 -12.03 -23.49
C THR A 516 -24.69 -13.17 -23.12
N GLU A 517 -24.59 -14.32 -23.80
CA GLU A 517 -25.34 -15.52 -23.40
C GLU A 517 -24.87 -16.06 -22.05
N ARG A 518 -23.55 -16.10 -21.83
CA ARG A 518 -22.96 -16.51 -20.57
C ARG A 518 -23.40 -15.61 -19.42
N GLU A 519 -23.37 -14.29 -19.60
CA GLU A 519 -23.85 -13.33 -18.63
C GLU A 519 -25.35 -13.47 -18.33
N LYS A 520 -26.17 -13.83 -19.33
CA LYS A 520 -27.59 -14.07 -19.16
C LYS A 520 -27.87 -15.32 -18.31
N ILE A 521 -27.21 -16.44 -18.62
CA ILE A 521 -27.34 -17.68 -17.84
C ILE A 521 -26.87 -17.46 -16.39
N ASP A 522 -25.76 -16.78 -16.21
CA ASP A 522 -25.20 -16.44 -14.90
C ASP A 522 -26.18 -15.58 -14.06
N ALA A 523 -26.76 -14.56 -14.66
CA ALA A 523 -27.71 -13.66 -14.00
C ALA A 523 -29.01 -14.40 -13.61
N GLU A 524 -29.54 -15.26 -14.48
CA GLU A 524 -30.73 -16.08 -14.23
C GLU A 524 -30.46 -17.02 -13.03
N LEU A 525 -29.34 -17.73 -13.04
CA LEU A 525 -29.00 -18.67 -11.98
C LEU A 525 -28.70 -17.96 -10.66
N SER A 526 -28.07 -16.81 -10.70
CA SER A 526 -27.84 -15.95 -9.53
C SER A 526 -29.15 -15.43 -8.92
N ASP A 527 -30.11 -15.02 -9.75
CA ASP A 527 -31.42 -14.55 -9.28
C ASP A 527 -32.24 -15.68 -8.64
N ILE A 528 -32.26 -16.85 -9.28
CA ILE A 528 -32.93 -18.03 -8.76
C ILE A 528 -32.36 -18.43 -7.40
N THR A 529 -31.02 -18.59 -7.30
CA THR A 529 -30.37 -19.02 -6.05
C THR A 529 -30.47 -17.96 -4.96
N GLY A 530 -30.38 -16.69 -5.30
CA GLY A 530 -30.55 -15.56 -4.36
C GLY A 530 -31.98 -15.52 -3.79
N ASN A 531 -32.98 -15.78 -4.60
CA ASN A 531 -34.40 -15.84 -4.17
C ASN A 531 -34.72 -17.08 -3.34
N MET A 532 -34.01 -18.18 -3.56
CA MET A 532 -34.15 -19.43 -2.80
C MET A 532 -33.59 -19.38 -1.38
N TRP A 533 -32.55 -18.59 -1.18
CA TRP A 533 -31.90 -18.49 0.11
C TRP A 533 -32.85 -18.02 1.21
N ASN A 534 -32.86 -18.76 2.33
CA ASN A 534 -33.76 -18.55 3.47
C ASN A 534 -35.27 -18.84 3.23
N VAL A 535 -35.66 -19.25 2.03
CA VAL A 535 -37.05 -19.53 1.71
C VAL A 535 -37.31 -20.97 1.27
N SER A 536 -36.45 -21.52 0.42
CA SER A 536 -36.60 -22.85 -0.17
C SER A 536 -35.35 -23.71 -0.17
N SER A 537 -34.14 -23.14 -0.16
CA SER A 537 -32.91 -23.91 -0.16
C SER A 537 -31.69 -23.07 0.26
N TYR A 538 -30.73 -23.68 0.95
CA TYR A 538 -29.43 -23.08 1.28
C TYR A 538 -28.38 -23.42 0.21
N ILE A 539 -28.57 -22.88 -1.01
CA ILE A 539 -27.60 -23.02 -2.10
C ILE A 539 -26.73 -21.77 -2.19
N ASN A 540 -25.44 -21.96 -2.10
CA ASN A 540 -24.45 -20.91 -2.31
C ASN A 540 -24.06 -20.89 -3.79
N PHE A 541 -24.09 -19.71 -4.40
CA PHE A 541 -23.77 -19.49 -5.80
C PHE A 541 -22.45 -18.72 -5.94
N ASN A 542 -21.49 -19.36 -6.57
CA ASN A 542 -20.24 -18.73 -6.98
C ASN A 542 -20.07 -18.87 -8.50
N SER A 543 -19.82 -17.77 -9.19
CA SER A 543 -19.57 -17.83 -10.63
C SER A 543 -18.25 -17.14 -11.00
N LYS A 544 -17.69 -17.59 -12.11
CA LYS A 544 -16.48 -16.98 -12.70
C LYS A 544 -16.68 -15.49 -12.93
N ILE A 545 -17.88 -15.07 -13.36
CA ILE A 545 -18.22 -13.67 -13.60
C ILE A 545 -18.18 -12.88 -12.30
N ASN A 546 -18.82 -13.41 -11.23
CA ASN A 546 -18.86 -12.73 -9.94
C ASN A 546 -17.50 -12.65 -9.29
N ILE A 547 -16.74 -13.76 -9.31
CA ILE A 547 -15.37 -13.82 -8.77
C ILE A 547 -14.45 -12.85 -9.54
N ALA A 548 -14.55 -12.82 -10.88
CA ALA A 548 -13.74 -11.91 -11.70
C ALA A 548 -14.08 -10.44 -11.40
N ASN A 549 -15.37 -10.08 -11.35
CA ASN A 549 -15.80 -8.72 -11.03
C ASN A 549 -15.34 -8.28 -9.64
N ALA A 550 -15.46 -9.16 -8.64
CA ALA A 550 -15.00 -8.89 -7.28
C ALA A 550 -13.48 -8.72 -7.23
N SER A 551 -12.71 -9.59 -7.90
CA SER A 551 -11.25 -9.52 -7.96
C SER A 551 -10.74 -8.28 -8.67
N ILE A 552 -11.32 -7.93 -9.83
CA ILE A 552 -11.00 -6.72 -10.57
C ILE A 552 -11.30 -5.50 -9.69
N GLY A 553 -12.46 -5.49 -9.05
CA GLY A 553 -12.88 -4.39 -8.18
C GLY A 553 -11.98 -4.20 -6.95
N LEU A 554 -11.68 -5.27 -6.23
CA LEU A 554 -10.77 -5.22 -5.07
C LEU A 554 -9.33 -4.89 -5.48
N GLY A 555 -8.86 -5.46 -6.59
CA GLY A 555 -7.55 -5.14 -7.14
C GLY A 555 -7.41 -3.67 -7.54
N ALA A 556 -8.47 -3.10 -8.14
CA ALA A 556 -8.55 -1.69 -8.45
C ALA A 556 -8.53 -0.84 -7.18
N LEU A 557 -9.35 -1.17 -6.17
CA LEU A 557 -9.42 -0.47 -4.89
C LEU A 557 -8.05 -0.39 -4.22
N VAL A 558 -7.38 -1.54 -4.04
CA VAL A 558 -6.06 -1.61 -3.41
C VAL A 558 -5.02 -0.81 -4.20
N THR A 559 -5.06 -0.91 -5.53
CA THR A 559 -4.15 -0.19 -6.42
C THR A 559 -4.34 1.32 -6.32
N PHE A 560 -5.59 1.80 -6.33
CA PHE A 560 -5.86 3.25 -6.21
C PHE A 560 -5.45 3.81 -4.87
N ILE A 561 -5.74 3.12 -3.76
CA ILE A 561 -5.30 3.53 -2.43
C ILE A 561 -3.78 3.56 -2.37
N GLY A 562 -3.12 2.51 -2.87
CA GLY A 562 -1.67 2.41 -2.89
C GLY A 562 -1.00 3.49 -3.73
N LEU A 563 -1.51 3.77 -4.94
CA LEU A 563 -1.03 4.86 -5.79
C LEU A 563 -1.23 6.22 -5.14
N TYR A 564 -2.41 6.47 -4.56
CA TYR A 564 -2.71 7.74 -3.91
C TYR A 564 -1.75 8.03 -2.76
N LEU A 565 -1.65 7.11 -1.80
CA LEU A 565 -0.74 7.25 -0.68
C LEU A 565 0.73 7.31 -1.14
N GLY A 566 1.12 6.43 -2.05
CA GLY A 566 2.50 6.34 -2.53
C GLY A 566 2.94 7.61 -3.24
N ILE A 567 2.14 8.15 -4.15
CA ILE A 567 2.47 9.37 -4.89
C ILE A 567 2.54 10.59 -3.94
N ILE A 568 1.59 10.72 -3.02
CA ILE A 568 1.60 11.83 -2.04
C ILE A 568 2.82 11.77 -1.12
N PHE A 569 3.16 10.61 -0.58
CA PHE A 569 4.35 10.46 0.26
C PHE A 569 5.64 10.74 -0.53
N LEU A 570 5.70 10.29 -1.77
CA LEU A 570 6.85 10.48 -2.64
C LEU A 570 7.07 11.98 -2.94
N ILE A 571 6.01 12.68 -3.30
CA ILE A 571 6.05 14.14 -3.55
C ILE A 571 6.39 14.88 -2.26
N SER A 572 5.76 14.53 -1.14
CA SER A 572 6.00 15.20 0.13
C SER A 572 7.44 15.04 0.61
N SER A 573 7.99 13.82 0.53
CA SER A 573 9.38 13.54 0.92
C SER A 573 10.39 14.29 0.03
N ALA A 574 10.17 14.26 -1.28
CA ALA A 574 11.02 14.96 -2.25
C ALA A 574 10.93 16.48 -2.09
N ALA A 575 9.74 17.02 -1.87
CA ALA A 575 9.52 18.45 -1.67
C ALA A 575 10.16 18.98 -0.37
N ILE A 576 10.06 18.23 0.74
CA ILE A 576 10.72 18.60 2.00
C ILE A 576 12.23 18.72 1.80
N LEU A 577 12.84 17.74 1.11
CA LEU A 577 14.27 17.77 0.78
C LEU A 577 14.63 18.94 -0.12
N ALA A 578 13.87 19.14 -1.19
CA ALA A 578 14.08 20.22 -2.14
C ALA A 578 14.05 21.59 -1.48
N LEU A 579 13.02 21.86 -0.68
CA LEU A 579 12.88 23.11 0.06
C LEU A 579 14.04 23.35 1.03
N LYS A 580 14.49 22.30 1.71
CA LYS A 580 15.61 22.39 2.64
C LYS A 580 16.93 22.67 1.91
N GLU A 581 17.21 21.96 0.80
CA GLU A 581 18.42 22.17 -0.01
C GLU A 581 18.49 23.57 -0.62
N LEU A 582 17.35 24.12 -1.05
CA LEU A 582 17.30 25.50 -1.56
C LEU A 582 17.56 26.53 -0.47
N SER A 583 16.98 26.33 0.74
CA SER A 583 17.28 27.18 1.89
C SER A 583 18.78 27.27 2.14
N GLU A 584 19.43 26.11 2.14
CA GLU A 584 20.85 26.04 2.43
C GLU A 584 21.72 26.54 1.29
N SER A 585 21.31 26.35 0.04
CA SER A 585 22.00 26.95 -1.11
C SER A 585 21.99 28.48 -1.02
N SER A 586 20.89 29.06 -0.55
CA SER A 586 20.79 30.47 -0.27
C SER A 586 21.71 30.93 0.89
N ASP A 587 21.68 30.18 2.02
CA ASP A 587 22.52 30.49 3.19
C ASP A 587 24.03 30.34 2.88
N ASN A 588 24.40 29.49 1.94
CA ASN A 588 25.78 29.23 1.53
C ASN A 588 26.25 30.06 0.32
N ARG A 589 25.43 30.95 -0.22
CA ARG A 589 25.76 31.77 -1.38
C ARG A 589 27.09 32.53 -1.19
N GLU A 590 27.29 33.21 -0.06
CA GLU A 590 28.52 33.93 0.25
C GLU A 590 29.75 33.02 0.27
N ARG A 591 29.59 31.77 0.76
CA ARG A 591 30.69 30.77 0.78
C ARG A 591 31.08 30.34 -0.63
N TYR A 592 30.10 30.14 -1.53
CA TYR A 592 30.37 29.84 -2.94
C TYR A 592 31.01 31.01 -3.67
N MET A 593 30.61 32.26 -3.33
CA MET A 593 31.26 33.47 -3.86
C MET A 593 32.71 33.55 -3.40
N MET A 594 33.03 33.25 -2.13
CA MET A 594 34.41 33.18 -1.64
C MET A 594 35.23 32.12 -2.38
N LEU A 595 34.67 30.95 -2.69
CA LEU A 595 35.37 29.93 -3.47
C LEU A 595 35.73 30.42 -4.88
N ARG A 596 34.85 31.18 -5.55
CA ARG A 596 35.17 31.84 -6.84
C ARG A 596 36.31 32.85 -6.70
N LYS A 597 36.32 33.65 -5.64
CA LYS A 597 37.41 34.60 -5.36
C LYS A 597 38.74 33.91 -5.08
N LEU A 598 38.71 32.67 -4.57
CA LEU A 598 39.88 31.81 -4.35
C LEU A 598 40.31 31.06 -5.61
N GLY A 599 39.66 31.30 -6.79
CA GLY A 599 40.06 30.71 -8.07
C GLY A 599 39.37 29.37 -8.39
N ALA A 600 38.31 28.96 -7.67
CA ALA A 600 37.55 27.77 -8.03
C ALA A 600 36.72 27.99 -9.30
N ASP A 601 36.91 27.13 -10.31
CA ASP A 601 36.15 27.16 -11.56
C ASP A 601 34.65 26.83 -11.34
N ASP A 602 33.79 27.46 -12.12
CA ASP A 602 32.34 27.23 -12.08
C ASP A 602 31.95 25.78 -12.34
N LYS A 603 32.73 25.04 -13.17
CA LYS A 603 32.54 23.59 -13.36
C LYS A 603 32.78 22.79 -12.08
N MET A 604 33.84 23.17 -11.31
CA MET A 604 34.14 22.55 -10.02
C MET A 604 33.03 22.84 -9.00
N ILE A 605 32.54 24.07 -8.95
CA ILE A 605 31.45 24.50 -8.05
C ILE A 605 30.16 23.77 -8.38
N ASN A 606 29.77 23.71 -9.65
CA ASN A 606 28.57 23.01 -10.08
C ASN A 606 28.62 21.50 -9.80
N ARG A 607 29.80 20.86 -10.02
CA ARG A 607 30.01 19.44 -9.67
C ARG A 607 29.95 19.20 -8.16
N ALA A 608 30.49 20.14 -7.37
CA ALA A 608 30.43 20.08 -5.92
C ALA A 608 28.98 20.17 -5.42
N LEU A 609 28.22 21.12 -5.95
CA LEU A 609 26.80 21.30 -5.65
C LEU A 609 25.98 20.06 -6.02
N PHE A 610 26.17 19.50 -7.23
CA PHE A 610 25.48 18.29 -7.68
C PHE A 610 25.74 17.11 -6.74
N ARG A 611 27.01 16.89 -6.36
CA ARG A 611 27.37 15.83 -5.41
C ARG A 611 26.78 16.06 -4.02
N GLN A 612 26.79 17.29 -3.55
CA GLN A 612 26.22 17.64 -2.25
C GLN A 612 24.71 17.33 -2.21
N ILE A 613 23.94 17.83 -3.17
CA ILE A 613 22.48 17.57 -3.26
C ILE A 613 22.23 16.08 -3.45
N GLY A 614 23.03 15.42 -4.31
CA GLY A 614 22.93 13.99 -4.55
C GLY A 614 23.08 13.15 -3.28
N ILE A 615 24.06 13.47 -2.43
CA ILE A 615 24.25 12.78 -1.15
C ILE A 615 23.00 12.93 -0.26
N PHE A 616 22.39 14.11 -0.20
CA PHE A 616 21.20 14.33 0.63
C PHE A 616 19.97 13.59 0.12
N PHE A 617 19.79 13.49 -1.19
CA PHE A 617 18.69 12.73 -1.77
C PHE A 617 18.93 11.22 -1.64
N MET A 618 20.16 10.76 -1.88
CA MET A 618 20.47 9.31 -1.83
C MET A 618 20.51 8.75 -0.42
N PHE A 619 20.88 9.52 0.59
CA PHE A 619 21.08 9.01 1.95
C PHE A 619 19.81 8.43 2.58
N PRO A 620 18.68 9.16 2.66
CA PRO A 620 17.43 8.60 3.15
C PRO A 620 16.86 7.52 2.22
N LEU A 621 17.08 7.65 0.90
CA LEU A 621 16.60 6.67 -0.08
C LEU A 621 17.27 5.31 0.07
N LEU A 622 18.59 5.27 0.23
CA LEU A 622 19.32 4.01 0.40
C LEU A 622 18.84 3.24 1.63
N LEU A 623 18.66 3.93 2.76
CA LEU A 623 18.16 3.28 3.97
C LEU A 623 16.68 2.87 3.82
N ALA A 624 15.87 3.66 3.13
CA ALA A 624 14.48 3.30 2.79
C ALA A 624 14.40 2.04 1.92
N ILE A 625 15.30 1.88 0.94
CA ILE A 625 15.39 0.67 0.12
C ILE A 625 15.75 -0.54 1.00
N ILE A 626 16.70 -0.41 1.93
CA ILE A 626 17.05 -1.49 2.86
C ILE A 626 15.83 -1.86 3.71
N HIS A 627 15.13 -0.90 4.29
CA HIS A 627 13.90 -1.14 5.04
C HIS A 627 12.83 -1.84 4.20
N SER A 628 12.69 -1.44 2.92
CA SER A 628 11.63 -1.97 2.05
C SER A 628 11.82 -3.45 1.69
N VAL A 629 13.05 -3.96 1.68
CA VAL A 629 13.30 -5.41 1.48
C VAL A 629 12.59 -6.24 2.56
N PHE A 630 12.70 -5.81 3.82
CA PHE A 630 12.05 -6.50 4.95
C PHE A 630 10.56 -6.18 5.01
N GLY A 631 10.17 -4.93 4.73
CA GLY A 631 8.78 -4.51 4.71
C GLY A 631 7.96 -5.21 3.62
N ILE A 632 8.48 -5.34 2.41
CA ILE A 632 7.82 -6.07 1.32
C ILE A 632 7.69 -7.55 1.68
N LYS A 633 8.74 -8.16 2.26
CA LYS A 633 8.68 -9.55 2.73
C LYS A 633 7.58 -9.76 3.77
N PHE A 634 7.43 -8.82 4.71
CA PHE A 634 6.35 -8.83 5.69
C PHE A 634 4.97 -8.73 5.04
N CYS A 635 4.78 -7.75 4.13
CA CYS A 635 3.52 -7.59 3.40
C CYS A 635 3.16 -8.84 2.60
N VAL A 636 4.11 -9.43 1.88
CA VAL A 636 3.89 -10.66 1.09
C VAL A 636 3.51 -11.84 1.99
N ASN A 637 4.10 -11.95 3.17
CA ASN A 637 3.76 -13.02 4.10
C ASN A 637 2.34 -12.86 4.68
N ILE A 638 1.92 -11.63 5.04
CA ILE A 638 0.55 -11.36 5.50
C ILE A 638 -0.46 -11.61 4.38
N LEU A 639 -0.09 -11.25 3.16
CA LEU A 639 -0.96 -11.33 1.99
C LEU A 639 -0.74 -12.62 1.19
N SER A 640 -0.21 -13.66 1.83
CA SER A 640 0.14 -14.94 1.16
C SER A 640 -1.06 -15.64 0.51
N MET A 641 -2.29 -15.39 1.00
CA MET A 641 -3.52 -15.88 0.39
C MET A 641 -3.78 -15.34 -1.02
N PHE A 642 -3.23 -14.16 -1.33
CA PHE A 642 -3.33 -13.55 -2.67
C PHE A 642 -2.26 -14.05 -3.65
N GLY A 643 -1.39 -14.96 -3.22
CA GLY A 643 -0.29 -15.48 -4.03
C GLY A 643 0.95 -14.55 -4.05
N LYS A 644 2.03 -15.05 -4.65
CA LYS A 644 3.34 -14.35 -4.72
C LYS A 644 3.70 -13.93 -6.14
N GLU A 645 2.77 -14.04 -7.08
CA GLU A 645 3.08 -13.83 -8.48
C GLU A 645 3.41 -12.37 -8.81
N LYS A 646 4.34 -12.22 -9.76
CA LYS A 646 4.71 -10.93 -10.37
C LYS A 646 5.22 -9.84 -9.40
N LEU A 647 5.72 -10.22 -8.20
CA LEU A 647 6.34 -9.28 -7.25
C LEU A 647 7.50 -8.49 -7.90
N ALA A 648 8.33 -9.14 -8.73
CA ALA A 648 9.44 -8.49 -9.42
C ALA A 648 8.95 -7.37 -10.37
N SER A 649 7.89 -7.61 -11.13
CA SER A 649 7.28 -6.60 -12.01
C SER A 649 6.74 -5.41 -11.22
N SER A 650 6.12 -5.65 -10.07
CA SER A 650 5.57 -4.61 -9.18
C SER A 650 6.68 -3.75 -8.55
N ILE A 651 7.81 -4.36 -8.17
CA ILE A 651 9.00 -3.64 -7.67
C ILE A 651 9.60 -2.78 -8.79
N ILE A 652 9.72 -3.28 -10.02
CA ILE A 652 10.24 -2.52 -11.17
C ILE A 652 9.35 -1.29 -11.44
N MET A 653 8.02 -1.46 -11.47
CA MET A 653 7.09 -0.34 -11.64
C MET A 653 7.24 0.69 -10.53
N THR A 654 7.37 0.26 -9.27
CA THR A 654 7.60 1.15 -8.13
C THR A 654 8.92 1.92 -8.29
N ALA A 655 9.99 1.25 -8.75
CA ALA A 655 11.27 1.89 -9.02
C ALA A 655 11.19 2.94 -10.15
N ILE A 656 10.37 2.69 -11.18
CA ILE A 656 10.09 3.66 -12.27
C ILE A 656 9.41 4.91 -11.69
N PHE A 657 8.32 4.75 -10.92
CA PHE A 657 7.63 5.88 -10.28
C PHE A 657 8.56 6.68 -9.38
N LEU A 658 9.35 5.98 -8.55
CA LEU A 658 10.32 6.62 -7.66
C LEU A 658 11.37 7.40 -8.43
N THR A 659 11.95 6.81 -9.48
CA THR A 659 12.98 7.47 -10.31
C THR A 659 12.41 8.71 -10.99
N PHE A 660 11.19 8.63 -11.52
CA PHE A 660 10.57 9.73 -12.25
C PHE A 660 10.23 10.91 -11.33
N ILE A 661 9.55 10.65 -10.21
CA ILE A 661 9.09 11.71 -9.30
C ILE A 661 10.25 12.20 -8.43
N TYR A 662 10.93 11.31 -7.71
CA TYR A 662 12.00 11.68 -6.78
C TYR A 662 13.24 12.20 -7.50
N GLY A 663 13.62 11.56 -8.62
CA GLY A 663 14.68 12.01 -9.50
C GLY A 663 14.36 13.33 -10.19
N GLY A 664 13.10 13.54 -10.62
CA GLY A 664 12.63 14.82 -11.15
C GLY A 664 12.80 15.96 -10.14
N TYR A 665 12.37 15.76 -8.88
CA TYR A 665 12.60 16.74 -7.81
C TYR A 665 14.07 17.00 -7.53
N PHE A 666 14.91 15.96 -7.55
CA PHE A 666 16.37 16.12 -7.44
C PHE A 666 16.93 17.04 -8.53
N LEU A 667 16.56 16.80 -9.80
CA LEU A 667 17.04 17.62 -10.91
C LEU A 667 16.56 19.07 -10.82
N ILE A 668 15.29 19.29 -10.52
CA ILE A 668 14.73 20.63 -10.32
C ILE A 668 15.45 21.35 -9.16
N THR A 669 15.67 20.64 -8.05
CA THR A 669 16.39 21.19 -6.89
C THR A 669 17.80 21.61 -7.26
N TYR A 670 18.53 20.78 -8.01
CA TYR A 670 19.87 21.09 -8.48
C TYR A 670 19.87 22.34 -9.39
N LEU A 671 18.97 22.40 -10.37
CA LEU A 671 18.89 23.54 -11.29
C LEU A 671 18.56 24.85 -10.57
N CYS A 672 17.61 24.83 -9.66
CA CYS A 672 17.25 25.99 -8.85
C CYS A 672 18.39 26.42 -7.91
N SER A 673 19.03 25.46 -7.22
CA SER A 673 20.19 25.74 -6.36
C SER A 673 21.36 26.32 -7.14
N LYS A 674 21.65 25.81 -8.35
CA LYS A 674 22.68 26.34 -9.25
C LYS A 674 22.42 27.80 -9.62
N ASN A 675 21.17 28.18 -9.86
CA ASN A 675 20.82 29.58 -10.15
C ASN A 675 21.00 30.46 -8.92
N ILE A 676 20.60 30.00 -7.74
CA ILE A 676 20.74 30.76 -6.47
C ILE A 676 22.20 31.06 -6.14
N ILE A 677 23.12 30.12 -6.36
CA ILE A 677 24.54 30.33 -6.06
C ILE A 677 25.30 31.15 -7.14
N LYS A 678 24.70 31.35 -8.33
CA LYS A 678 25.27 32.20 -9.38
C LYS A 678 24.93 33.68 -9.18
N GLU A 679 23.73 33.98 -8.68
CA GLU A 679 23.29 35.32 -8.32
C GLU A 679 24.09 35.89 -7.12
#